data_20518c3eb28a64412ba7c757801a9a4d
#
_entry.id   20518c3eb28a64412ba7c757801a9a4d
#
_cell.length_a   1.000
_cell.length_b   1.000
_cell.length_c   1.000
_cell.angle_alpha   90.00
_cell.angle_beta   90.00
_cell.angle_gamma   90.00
#
_symmetry.space_group_name_H-M   'P 1'
#
loop_
_entity.id
_entity.type
_entity.pdbx_description
1 polymer ?
#
loop_
_entity_poly.entity_id
_entity_poly.type
_entity_poly.pdbx_seq_one_letter_code
_entity_poly.pdbx_strand_id
1 'polypeptide(L)'
;MAEIVPKYEASFTDMRISDVGFGKDEYKSSKPNIVKNDALLSEITKISEAAETAIGHTIGPYADETLVQDYADAEVPIFNTRDGYTILQKMRFTQPIPNAIFKIIRETSEYLQEKVGDSTSSGIPIETSLLKNFVSIFNNTKQGGNGWTFSPVGIRNISTICVREILNGFNNNSKYQKSFRILERGEEYSDLEKEEIVKWLEKVATISANNDYETGHKIANLFKDKLDGRGSVIAQISSNEEEYVEETKAYKINKGLTDHKRMSNKVDGITCEFKNPLVAMFDGSLLETDLPAFKHIVETAAFVLKRPLIVMAHSYDIHIMQYVVSALSGQEYNVKGEALNDPKMDVNADPMKIQIATIIVQNKEILEQYAFDDTALMLNSTPFSTEITTLKDLPKAKEDCGKILLEMCGSCESASLGYMESLFFGCQPNKDKFDARIRELEDKLDAIKKVKFHYTDYNQGDILDRINALECKTTFYYCGGRTDKVKKSRKLVIDDAIDACKAAIKNHGVSIGGNMSVCHYIEHNFDNLTHQIMDKIIDSQVNITAAENRENVESIVRSILEAIRDSFGQAYRYALYNMYRDPEKAYKKWEECVSETIPSIYNIMTNRIEKFDSTDVDNCTTIIVPKNTDICLLTIVIETVCELINMGNMITIVSPGLDLEQLQLKQMESGAIYAAGNSVMKLGR
;
A
#
# COMPACT_ATOMS: atom_id res chain seq x y z
N MET A 1 18.17 31.28 -15.55
CA MET A 1 17.72 30.24 -14.61
C MET A 1 17.67 30.88 -13.24
N ALA A 2 16.50 31.26 -12.77
CA ALA A 2 16.34 31.69 -11.40
C ALA A 2 16.29 30.42 -10.56
N GLU A 3 17.18 30.26 -9.60
CA GLU A 3 17.10 29.26 -8.55
C GLU A 3 15.79 29.46 -7.81
N ILE A 4 14.77 28.66 -8.16
CA ILE A 4 13.59 28.51 -7.31
C ILE A 4 13.99 27.52 -6.22
N VAL A 5 14.66 28.04 -5.20
CA VAL A 5 14.81 27.31 -3.93
C VAL A 5 13.41 27.28 -3.33
N PRO A 6 12.76 26.11 -3.17
CA PRO A 6 11.46 26.06 -2.55
C PRO A 6 11.58 26.67 -1.16
N LYS A 7 10.65 27.56 -0.82
CA LYS A 7 10.61 28.23 0.50
C LYS A 7 10.31 27.28 1.65
N TYR A 8 10.09 26.00 1.33
CA TYR A 8 9.79 24.92 2.28
C TYR A 8 10.87 23.84 2.15
N GLU A 9 11.65 23.68 3.18
CA GLU A 9 12.56 22.55 3.32
C GLU A 9 11.70 21.33 3.70
N ALA A 10 11.56 20.38 2.78
CA ALA A 10 11.13 19.04 3.12
C ALA A 10 12.23 18.40 3.96
N SER A 11 12.00 18.16 5.23
CA SER A 11 12.99 17.50 6.08
C SER A 11 12.64 16.01 6.16
N PHE A 12 13.59 15.16 5.77
CA PHE A 12 13.58 13.73 6.02
C PHE A 12 14.04 13.42 7.45
N THR A 13 13.78 14.30 8.40
CA THR A 13 14.33 14.16 9.75
C THR A 13 13.31 13.63 10.72
N ASP A 14 13.83 12.76 11.55
CA ASP A 14 13.30 12.31 12.82
C ASP A 14 12.60 13.46 13.58
N MET A 15 11.32 13.34 13.82
CA MET A 15 10.68 14.15 14.84
C MET A 15 11.20 13.69 16.20
N ARG A 16 12.27 14.29 16.67
CA ARG A 16 12.49 14.29 18.11
C ARG A 16 11.31 15.04 18.73
N ILE A 17 10.74 14.49 19.80
CA ILE A 17 9.70 15.17 20.58
C ILE A 17 10.16 16.57 21.02
N SER A 18 11.49 16.82 21.08
CA SER A 18 12.10 18.14 21.28
C SER A 18 12.06 19.06 20.07
N ASP A 19 11.88 18.55 18.85
CA ASP A 19 11.90 19.33 17.60
C ASP A 19 10.48 19.62 17.08
N VAL A 20 9.45 19.02 17.67
CA VAL A 20 8.15 19.64 17.74
C VAL A 20 8.36 20.86 18.62
N GLY A 21 8.87 21.94 18.04
CA GLY A 21 9.09 23.23 18.67
C GLY A 21 7.75 23.82 19.09
N PHE A 22 7.16 23.22 20.07
CA PHE A 22 6.16 23.82 20.91
C PHE A 22 6.90 24.84 21.78
N GLY A 23 7.34 25.93 21.13
CA GLY A 23 7.74 27.10 21.87
C GLY A 23 6.58 27.42 22.82
N LYS A 24 6.84 27.38 24.12
CA LYS A 24 5.85 27.64 25.16
C LYS A 24 5.05 28.94 24.96
N ASP A 25 5.48 29.78 24.02
CA ASP A 25 4.88 31.10 23.75
C ASP A 25 3.94 31.13 22.53
N GLU A 26 4.00 30.17 21.60
CA GLU A 26 3.06 30.12 20.45
C GLU A 26 1.71 29.51 20.79
N TYR A 27 1.59 28.77 21.87
CA TYR A 27 0.34 28.12 22.31
C TYR A 27 -0.63 29.01 23.09
N LYS A 28 -0.28 30.26 23.34
CA LYS A 28 -1.20 31.20 24.04
C LYS A 28 -2.29 31.81 23.17
N SER A 29 -2.25 31.59 21.85
CA SER A 29 -3.29 32.07 20.94
C SER A 29 -4.34 30.97 20.74
N SER A 30 -5.47 31.09 21.43
CA SER A 30 -6.68 30.28 21.21
C SER A 30 -7.38 30.57 19.87
N LYS A 31 -6.72 31.23 18.93
CA LYS A 31 -7.28 31.54 17.62
C LYS A 31 -6.86 30.48 16.62
N PRO A 32 -7.82 29.83 15.92
CA PRO A 32 -7.50 28.89 14.86
C PRO A 32 -6.69 29.61 13.77
N ASN A 33 -5.65 28.97 13.25
CA ASN A 33 -4.95 29.46 12.09
C ASN A 33 -5.79 29.12 10.85
N ILE A 34 -6.28 30.14 10.16
CA ILE A 34 -7.17 30.01 8.99
C ILE A 34 -6.42 30.54 7.77
N VAL A 35 -6.15 29.66 6.82
CA VAL A 35 -5.65 30.02 5.49
C VAL A 35 -6.81 29.95 4.48
N LYS A 36 -6.98 30.99 3.68
CA LYS A 36 -8.16 31.17 2.82
C LYS A 36 -7.78 31.38 1.36
N ASN A 37 -8.67 30.89 0.47
CA ASN A 37 -8.73 31.23 -0.95
C ASN A 37 -7.37 31.14 -1.68
N ASP A 38 -6.99 32.20 -2.40
CA ASP A 38 -5.81 32.24 -3.27
C ASP A 38 -4.49 31.95 -2.52
N ALA A 39 -4.42 32.32 -1.22
CA ALA A 39 -3.27 31.98 -0.39
C ALA A 39 -3.18 30.45 -0.16
N LEU A 40 -4.33 29.78 0.05
CA LEU A 40 -4.37 28.33 0.21
C LEU A 40 -4.00 27.62 -1.09
N LEU A 41 -4.54 28.03 -2.24
CA LEU A 41 -4.19 27.46 -3.55
C LEU A 41 -2.69 27.64 -3.87
N SER A 42 -2.13 28.82 -3.55
CA SER A 42 -0.69 29.04 -3.70
C SER A 42 0.13 28.11 -2.82
N GLU A 43 -0.33 27.84 -1.61
CA GLU A 43 0.33 26.91 -0.67
C GLU A 43 0.23 25.47 -1.16
N ILE A 44 -0.93 25.03 -1.60
CA ILE A 44 -1.16 23.69 -2.18
C ILE A 44 -0.21 23.47 -3.37
N THR A 45 -0.14 24.44 -4.30
CA THR A 45 0.74 24.35 -5.47
C THR A 45 2.22 24.20 -5.09
N LYS A 46 2.70 24.98 -4.10
CA LYS A 46 4.10 24.88 -3.65
C LYS A 46 4.42 23.53 -3.01
N ILE A 47 3.49 22.97 -2.24
CA ILE A 47 3.67 21.69 -1.58
C ILE A 47 3.67 20.55 -2.61
N SER A 48 2.79 20.62 -3.62
CA SER A 48 2.79 19.68 -4.74
C SER A 48 4.09 19.76 -5.55
N GLU A 49 4.62 20.96 -5.81
CA GLU A 49 5.90 21.14 -6.47
C GLU A 49 7.07 20.59 -5.66
N ALA A 50 7.04 20.72 -4.33
CA ALA A 50 8.06 20.14 -3.47
C ALA A 50 8.02 18.60 -3.51
N ALA A 51 6.83 18.00 -3.51
CA ALA A 51 6.65 16.56 -3.66
C ALA A 51 7.10 16.09 -5.06
N GLU A 52 6.71 16.80 -6.13
CA GLU A 52 7.15 16.53 -7.50
C GLU A 52 8.69 16.58 -7.63
N THR A 53 9.32 17.58 -7.03
CA THR A 53 10.78 17.73 -7.04
C THR A 53 11.47 16.57 -6.33
N ALA A 54 10.89 16.08 -5.22
CA ALA A 54 11.47 14.99 -4.43
C ALA A 54 11.51 13.66 -5.21
N ILE A 55 10.56 13.42 -6.13
CA ILE A 55 10.45 12.13 -6.84
C ILE A 55 10.70 12.21 -8.35
N GLY A 56 10.59 13.38 -8.98
CA GLY A 56 10.71 13.51 -10.44
C GLY A 56 12.05 13.01 -11.00
N HIS A 57 13.14 13.17 -10.24
CA HIS A 57 14.47 12.69 -10.62
C HIS A 57 14.63 11.17 -10.48
N THR A 58 13.70 10.46 -9.81
CA THR A 58 13.74 9.00 -9.65
C THR A 58 12.98 8.24 -10.74
N ILE A 59 12.35 8.93 -11.70
CA ILE A 59 11.52 8.34 -12.73
C ILE A 59 12.35 7.95 -13.96
N GLY A 60 12.17 6.71 -14.42
CA GLY A 60 12.76 6.21 -15.65
C GLY A 60 14.12 5.53 -15.49
N PRO A 61 14.66 4.93 -16.56
CA PRO A 61 15.87 4.09 -16.49
C PRO A 61 17.16 4.87 -16.18
N TYR A 62 17.22 6.16 -16.53
CA TYR A 62 18.34 7.07 -16.23
C TYR A 62 18.10 7.91 -14.97
N ALA A 63 17.22 7.44 -14.11
CA ALA A 63 16.88 8.10 -12.87
C ALA A 63 18.01 8.04 -11.83
N ASP A 64 18.07 9.06 -11.01
CA ASP A 64 18.96 9.11 -9.86
C ASP A 64 18.33 8.38 -8.65
N GLU A 65 19.15 7.88 -7.73
CA GLU A 65 18.69 7.32 -6.47
C GLU A 65 18.56 8.40 -5.40
N THR A 66 17.52 8.30 -4.58
CA THR A 66 17.35 9.14 -3.40
C THR A 66 17.93 8.43 -2.18
N LEU A 67 18.79 9.13 -1.43
CA LEU A 67 19.25 8.66 -0.13
C LEU A 67 18.19 9.00 0.92
N VAL A 68 17.59 7.98 1.50
CA VAL A 68 16.61 8.11 2.59
C VAL A 68 17.28 7.79 3.90
N GLN A 69 17.10 8.68 4.88
CA GLN A 69 17.54 8.47 6.26
C GLN A 69 16.30 8.22 7.13
N ASP A 70 16.20 7.05 7.71
CA ASP A 70 15.09 6.65 8.56
C ASP A 70 15.60 6.26 9.95
N TYR A 71 15.54 7.20 10.88
CA TYR A 71 15.95 6.95 12.26
C TYR A 71 15.02 6.02 13.04
N ALA A 72 13.82 5.74 12.53
CA ALA A 72 12.94 4.76 13.14
C ALA A 72 13.39 3.33 12.84
N ASP A 73 14.11 3.13 11.74
CA ASP A 73 14.72 1.85 11.38
C ASP A 73 16.14 1.78 12.01
N ALA A 74 16.25 1.06 13.13
CA ALA A 74 17.50 0.94 13.86
C ALA A 74 18.56 0.09 13.14
N GLU A 75 18.14 -0.77 12.19
CA GLU A 75 19.02 -1.71 11.50
C GLU A 75 19.54 -1.14 10.19
N VAL A 76 18.69 -0.50 9.42
CA VAL A 76 19.02 0.13 8.15
C VAL A 76 18.57 1.59 8.16
N PRO A 77 19.23 2.44 8.98
CA PRO A 77 18.81 3.84 9.14
C PRO A 77 19.04 4.70 7.90
N ILE A 78 19.89 4.23 6.97
CA ILE A 78 20.23 4.94 5.73
C ILE A 78 20.19 3.95 4.57
N PHE A 79 19.38 4.21 3.56
CA PHE A 79 19.32 3.39 2.35
C PHE A 79 19.02 4.23 1.10
N ASN A 80 19.39 3.72 -0.07
CA ASN A 80 19.07 4.34 -1.34
C ASN A 80 17.80 3.68 -1.92
N THR A 81 16.97 4.50 -2.55
CA THR A 81 15.79 3.99 -3.27
C THR A 81 15.45 4.88 -4.46
N ARG A 82 14.80 4.29 -5.47
CA ARG A 82 14.11 5.00 -6.55
C ARG A 82 12.60 4.91 -6.40
N ASP A 83 12.13 4.13 -5.45
CA ASP A 83 10.70 3.96 -5.21
C ASP A 83 10.10 5.25 -4.64
N GLY A 84 9.22 5.88 -5.44
CA GLY A 84 8.55 7.12 -5.08
C GLY A 84 7.60 6.96 -3.90
N TYR A 85 6.95 5.80 -3.76
CA TYR A 85 6.09 5.53 -2.62
C TYR A 85 6.87 5.56 -1.30
N THR A 86 8.00 4.85 -1.23
CA THR A 86 8.88 4.87 -0.06
C THR A 86 9.39 6.28 0.26
N ILE A 87 9.79 7.05 -0.77
CA ILE A 87 10.26 8.43 -0.56
C ILE A 87 9.14 9.29 0.04
N LEU A 88 7.94 9.26 -0.54
CA LEU A 88 6.80 10.04 -0.06
C LEU A 88 6.36 9.62 1.35
N GLN A 89 6.42 8.33 1.68
CA GLN A 89 6.12 7.84 3.03
C GLN A 89 7.08 8.37 4.10
N LYS A 90 8.32 8.65 3.73
CA LYS A 90 9.34 9.19 4.66
C LYS A 90 9.42 10.73 4.66
N MET A 91 8.88 11.38 3.62
CA MET A 91 8.85 12.84 3.52
C MET A 91 7.87 13.46 4.54
N ARG A 92 8.29 14.55 5.20
CA ARG A 92 7.48 15.30 6.17
C ARG A 92 7.75 16.78 6.03
N PHE A 93 6.72 17.59 6.28
CA PHE A 93 6.85 19.03 6.41
C PHE A 93 6.80 19.42 7.89
N THR A 94 7.65 20.37 8.29
CA THR A 94 7.75 20.81 9.69
C THR A 94 6.52 21.61 10.16
N GLN A 95 5.84 22.28 9.23
CA GLN A 95 4.65 23.09 9.52
C GLN A 95 3.36 22.25 9.40
N PRO A 96 2.38 22.45 10.31
CA PRO A 96 1.14 21.66 10.35
C PRO A 96 0.31 21.75 9.06
N ILE A 97 0.13 22.96 8.48
CA ILE A 97 -0.69 23.18 7.28
C ILE A 97 -0.05 22.49 6.05
N PRO A 98 1.23 22.75 5.70
CA PRO A 98 1.91 22.00 4.65
C PRO A 98 1.87 20.49 4.83
N ASN A 99 2.06 20.00 6.04
CA ASN A 99 2.05 18.56 6.31
C ASN A 99 0.66 17.94 6.12
N ALA A 100 -0.41 18.65 6.46
CA ALA A 100 -1.78 18.19 6.23
C ALA A 100 -2.14 18.18 4.73
N ILE A 101 -1.75 19.21 3.98
CA ILE A 101 -1.94 19.26 2.52
C ILE A 101 -1.14 18.14 1.85
N PHE A 102 0.12 17.96 2.23
CA PHE A 102 0.96 16.89 1.70
C PHE A 102 0.38 15.50 1.94
N LYS A 103 -0.30 15.29 3.08
CA LYS A 103 -0.96 14.02 3.35
C LYS A 103 -2.04 13.68 2.31
N ILE A 104 -2.81 14.68 1.86
CA ILE A 104 -3.83 14.50 0.81
C ILE A 104 -3.15 14.16 -0.53
N ILE A 105 -2.11 14.92 -0.90
CA ILE A 105 -1.33 14.68 -2.13
C ILE A 105 -0.73 13.25 -2.12
N ARG A 106 -0.22 12.80 -0.97
CA ARG A 106 0.35 11.46 -0.83
C ARG A 106 -0.68 10.34 -1.00
N GLU A 107 -1.96 10.57 -0.71
CA GLU A 107 -3.04 9.58 -0.87
C GLU A 107 -3.12 9.06 -2.30
N THR A 108 -2.77 9.86 -3.31
CA THR A 108 -2.66 9.40 -4.71
C THR A 108 -1.66 8.25 -4.87
N SER A 109 -0.46 8.38 -4.31
CA SER A 109 0.56 7.32 -4.35
C SER A 109 0.17 6.10 -3.52
N GLU A 110 -0.48 6.30 -2.37
CA GLU A 110 -0.99 5.22 -1.51
C GLU A 110 -2.07 4.41 -2.23
N TYR A 111 -3.01 5.08 -2.90
CA TYR A 111 -4.06 4.42 -3.68
C TYR A 111 -3.47 3.60 -4.84
N LEU A 112 -2.48 4.14 -5.56
CA LEU A 112 -1.83 3.43 -6.66
C LEU A 112 -1.07 2.20 -6.17
N GLN A 113 -0.36 2.30 -5.04
CA GLN A 113 0.30 1.14 -4.43
C GLN A 113 -0.70 0.03 -4.09
N GLU A 114 -1.85 0.40 -3.53
CA GLU A 114 -2.88 -0.58 -3.13
C GLU A 114 -3.59 -1.22 -4.33
N LYS A 115 -3.92 -0.43 -5.37
CA LYS A 115 -4.78 -0.88 -6.49
C LYS A 115 -4.01 -1.42 -7.68
N VAL A 116 -2.81 -0.91 -7.91
CA VAL A 116 -2.01 -1.23 -9.11
C VAL A 116 -0.68 -1.89 -8.74
N GLY A 117 -0.08 -1.53 -7.61
CA GLY A 117 1.26 -1.98 -7.22
C GLY A 117 2.37 -1.47 -8.14
N ASP A 118 2.06 -0.46 -8.99
CA ASP A 118 2.98 0.14 -9.95
C ASP A 118 2.61 1.61 -10.17
N SER A 119 3.49 2.37 -10.83
CA SER A 119 3.30 3.79 -11.21
C SER A 119 3.08 4.74 -10.03
N THR A 120 3.44 4.35 -8.82
CA THR A 120 3.34 5.16 -7.60
C THR A 120 4.14 6.45 -7.68
N SER A 121 5.30 6.42 -8.34
CA SER A 121 6.13 7.60 -8.62
C SER A 121 5.52 8.51 -9.69
N SER A 122 4.68 7.98 -10.59
CA SER A 122 4.13 8.74 -11.71
C SER A 122 2.95 9.63 -11.30
N GLY A 123 2.20 9.25 -10.27
CA GLY A 123 0.98 9.95 -9.85
C GLY A 123 1.22 11.41 -9.48
N ILE A 124 2.25 11.70 -8.70
CA ILE A 124 2.51 13.04 -8.16
C ILE A 124 2.90 14.09 -9.25
N PRO A 125 3.81 13.80 -10.20
CA PRO A 125 4.06 14.73 -11.32
C PRO A 125 2.83 15.00 -12.15
N ILE A 126 1.99 13.99 -12.39
CA ILE A 126 0.74 14.15 -13.14
C ILE A 126 -0.23 15.05 -12.35
N GLU A 127 -0.41 14.76 -11.06
CA GLU A 127 -1.24 15.53 -10.14
C GLU A 127 -0.79 16.98 -10.03
N THR A 128 0.51 17.22 -9.85
CA THR A 128 1.07 18.57 -9.75
C THR A 128 0.88 19.36 -11.04
N SER A 129 1.11 18.72 -12.19
CA SER A 129 0.89 19.35 -13.50
C SER A 129 -0.58 19.69 -13.72
N LEU A 130 -1.49 18.75 -13.41
CA LEU A 130 -2.93 18.96 -13.56
C LEU A 130 -3.45 20.05 -12.62
N LEU A 131 -2.97 20.08 -11.38
CA LEU A 131 -3.30 21.13 -10.41
C LEU A 131 -2.92 22.52 -10.95
N LYS A 132 -1.71 22.69 -11.47
CA LYS A 132 -1.26 23.95 -12.09
C LYS A 132 -2.15 24.38 -13.26
N ASN A 133 -2.48 23.43 -14.14
CA ASN A 133 -3.34 23.68 -15.29
C ASN A 133 -4.77 24.07 -14.85
N PHE A 134 -5.34 23.39 -13.88
CA PHE A 134 -6.68 23.68 -13.36
C PHE A 134 -6.71 25.01 -12.60
N VAL A 135 -5.68 25.35 -11.84
CA VAL A 135 -5.54 26.68 -11.21
C VAL A 135 -5.45 27.77 -12.28
N SER A 136 -4.74 27.52 -13.39
CA SER A 136 -4.68 28.46 -14.53
C SER A 136 -6.04 28.63 -15.19
N ILE A 137 -6.77 27.56 -15.47
CA ILE A 137 -8.14 27.60 -16.02
C ILE A 137 -9.04 28.41 -15.09
N PHE A 138 -9.00 28.12 -13.78
CA PHE A 138 -9.80 28.84 -12.79
C PHE A 138 -9.49 30.34 -12.75
N ASN A 139 -8.21 30.72 -12.75
CA ASN A 139 -7.80 32.12 -12.73
C ASN A 139 -8.17 32.87 -14.02
N ASN A 140 -8.05 32.20 -15.17
CA ASN A 140 -8.43 32.78 -16.46
C ASN A 140 -9.93 33.05 -16.55
N THR A 141 -10.76 32.18 -15.97
CA THR A 141 -12.21 32.39 -15.94
C THR A 141 -12.62 33.52 -14.99
N LYS A 142 -11.85 33.82 -13.93
CA LYS A 142 -12.08 34.97 -13.03
C LYS A 142 -11.85 36.33 -13.75
N GLN A 143 -10.94 36.41 -14.72
CA GLN A 143 -10.53 37.63 -15.37
C GLN A 143 -11.38 38.00 -16.59
N GLY A 144 -12.25 37.12 -17.06
CA GLY A 144 -13.13 37.37 -18.19
C GLY A 144 -14.13 38.49 -17.90
N GLY A 145 -13.98 39.62 -18.57
CA GLY A 145 -14.68 40.90 -18.33
C GLY A 145 -16.19 40.90 -18.47
N ASN A 146 -16.86 39.76 -18.61
CA ASN A 146 -18.30 39.60 -18.75
C ASN A 146 -19.01 39.13 -17.45
N GLY A 147 -18.35 39.21 -16.30
CA GLY A 147 -18.97 38.87 -15.01
C GLY A 147 -19.27 37.39 -14.80
N TRP A 148 -18.81 36.52 -15.70
CA TRP A 148 -19.02 35.07 -15.61
C TRP A 148 -17.76 34.39 -15.05
N THR A 149 -17.89 33.87 -13.83
CA THR A 149 -16.82 33.10 -13.16
C THR A 149 -17.22 31.66 -13.11
N PHE A 150 -16.36 30.79 -13.63
CA PHE A 150 -16.56 29.34 -13.49
C PHE A 150 -16.11 28.89 -12.11
N SER A 151 -16.99 28.21 -11.38
CA SER A 151 -16.66 27.77 -10.02
C SER A 151 -15.76 26.53 -10.02
N PRO A 152 -14.96 26.30 -8.95
CA PRO A 152 -14.23 25.04 -8.79
C PRO A 152 -15.13 23.80 -8.86
N VAL A 153 -16.36 23.90 -8.35
CA VAL A 153 -17.39 22.84 -8.46
C VAL A 153 -17.77 22.58 -9.93
N GLY A 154 -17.85 23.61 -10.75
CA GLY A 154 -18.09 23.47 -12.18
C GLY A 154 -16.95 22.73 -12.89
N ILE A 155 -15.71 23.06 -12.57
CA ILE A 155 -14.52 22.35 -13.09
C ILE A 155 -14.59 20.87 -12.70
N ARG A 156 -14.86 20.55 -11.44
CA ARG A 156 -15.03 19.18 -10.95
C ARG A 156 -16.09 18.42 -11.75
N ASN A 157 -17.28 19.00 -11.93
CA ASN A 157 -18.39 18.35 -12.62
C ASN A 157 -18.05 18.05 -14.10
N ILE A 158 -17.43 18.99 -14.80
CA ILE A 158 -16.99 18.80 -16.19
C ILE A 158 -15.86 17.77 -16.23
N SER A 159 -14.87 17.85 -15.35
CA SER A 159 -13.75 16.89 -15.29
C SER A 159 -14.25 15.46 -15.05
N THR A 160 -15.26 15.27 -14.21
CA THR A 160 -15.89 13.94 -13.97
C THR A 160 -16.53 13.39 -15.26
N ILE A 161 -17.18 14.25 -16.06
CA ILE A 161 -17.74 13.86 -17.36
C ILE A 161 -16.61 13.53 -18.34
N CYS A 162 -15.56 14.36 -18.40
CA CYS A 162 -14.38 14.11 -19.24
C CYS A 162 -13.75 12.75 -18.93
N VAL A 163 -13.50 12.45 -17.65
CA VAL A 163 -12.95 11.15 -17.22
C VAL A 163 -13.82 10.00 -17.74
N ARG A 164 -15.13 10.09 -17.53
CA ARG A 164 -16.07 9.05 -17.97
C ARG A 164 -16.02 8.82 -19.48
N GLU A 165 -16.02 9.87 -20.27
CA GLU A 165 -16.01 9.74 -21.74
C GLU A 165 -14.65 9.28 -22.27
N ILE A 166 -13.55 9.69 -21.65
CA ILE A 166 -12.20 9.16 -21.94
C ILE A 166 -12.16 7.67 -21.63
N LEU A 167 -12.59 7.23 -20.44
CA LEU A 167 -12.61 5.83 -20.04
C LEU A 167 -13.48 4.97 -20.95
N ASN A 168 -14.67 5.47 -21.33
CA ASN A 168 -15.57 4.76 -22.25
C ASN A 168 -14.94 4.50 -23.62
N GLY A 169 -14.04 5.38 -24.05
CA GLY A 169 -13.44 5.27 -25.37
C GLY A 169 -12.18 4.44 -25.45
N PHE A 170 -11.34 4.41 -24.40
CA PHE A 170 -10.10 3.63 -24.46
C PHE A 170 -10.13 2.31 -23.68
N ASN A 171 -11.00 2.21 -22.64
CA ASN A 171 -11.10 0.98 -21.87
C ASN A 171 -11.64 -0.18 -22.73
N ASN A 172 -10.99 -1.34 -22.67
CA ASN A 172 -11.24 -2.51 -23.50
C ASN A 172 -11.07 -2.28 -25.02
N ASN A 173 -10.39 -1.23 -25.42
CA ASN A 173 -10.08 -0.95 -26.82
C ASN A 173 -8.72 -1.63 -27.16
N SER A 174 -8.76 -2.60 -28.09
CA SER A 174 -7.56 -3.34 -28.49
C SER A 174 -6.45 -2.50 -29.10
N LYS A 175 -6.76 -1.26 -29.52
CA LYS A 175 -5.75 -0.31 -29.98
C LYS A 175 -4.80 0.11 -28.83
N TYR A 176 -5.27 0.12 -27.58
CA TYR A 176 -4.53 0.60 -26.40
C TYR A 176 -4.23 -0.49 -25.40
N GLN A 177 -4.99 -1.57 -25.41
CA GLN A 177 -4.96 -2.59 -24.36
C GLN A 177 -4.97 -4.00 -24.95
N LYS A 178 -4.21 -4.90 -24.35
CA LYS A 178 -4.35 -6.35 -24.55
C LYS A 178 -5.11 -6.91 -23.37
N SER A 179 -6.30 -7.46 -23.63
CA SER A 179 -7.08 -8.16 -22.60
C SER A 179 -6.76 -9.64 -22.62
N PHE A 180 -6.61 -10.24 -21.44
CA PHE A 180 -6.51 -11.69 -21.27
C PHE A 180 -7.92 -12.28 -21.17
N ARG A 181 -8.09 -13.52 -21.59
CA ARG A 181 -9.36 -14.23 -21.47
C ARG A 181 -9.74 -14.41 -19.99
N ILE A 182 -10.97 -14.10 -19.63
CA ILE A 182 -11.47 -14.36 -18.27
C ILE A 182 -11.90 -15.82 -18.22
N LEU A 183 -11.32 -16.57 -17.28
CA LEU A 183 -11.68 -17.97 -17.09
C LEU A 183 -13.01 -18.12 -16.35
N GLU A 184 -13.85 -19.03 -16.84
CA GLU A 184 -15.00 -19.52 -16.08
C GLU A 184 -14.56 -20.59 -15.07
N ARG A 185 -15.44 -20.94 -14.14
CA ARG A 185 -15.14 -21.94 -13.11
C ARG A 185 -14.82 -23.30 -13.73
N GLY A 186 -13.63 -23.82 -13.45
CA GLY A 186 -13.15 -25.09 -13.98
C GLY A 186 -12.48 -25.01 -15.35
N GLU A 187 -12.35 -23.81 -15.94
CA GLU A 187 -11.53 -23.60 -17.12
C GLU A 187 -10.07 -23.35 -16.77
N GLU A 188 -9.20 -23.71 -17.70
CA GLU A 188 -7.77 -23.42 -17.65
C GLU A 188 -7.30 -22.75 -18.94
N TYR A 189 -6.23 -22.02 -18.88
CA TYR A 189 -5.52 -21.55 -20.09
C TYR A 189 -4.82 -22.72 -20.75
N SER A 190 -4.84 -22.76 -22.08
CA SER A 190 -3.99 -23.66 -22.86
C SER A 190 -2.52 -23.27 -22.69
N ASP A 191 -1.61 -24.20 -22.96
CA ASP A 191 -0.16 -23.95 -22.83
C ASP A 191 0.29 -22.78 -23.72
N LEU A 192 -0.29 -22.61 -24.93
CA LEU A 192 0.01 -21.48 -25.81
C LEU A 192 -0.47 -20.15 -25.22
N GLU A 193 -1.67 -20.10 -24.62
CA GLU A 193 -2.16 -18.90 -23.93
C GLU A 193 -1.27 -18.57 -22.73
N LYS A 194 -0.87 -19.58 -21.95
CA LYS A 194 0.03 -19.39 -20.80
C LYS A 194 1.37 -18.78 -21.26
N GLU A 195 1.95 -19.30 -22.33
CA GLU A 195 3.21 -18.77 -22.88
C GLU A 195 3.06 -17.32 -23.39
N GLU A 196 1.96 -17.01 -24.08
CA GLU A 196 1.69 -15.64 -24.55
C GLU A 196 1.51 -14.69 -23.37
N ILE A 197 0.70 -15.05 -22.34
CA ILE A 197 0.49 -14.22 -21.16
C ILE A 197 1.79 -14.01 -20.39
N VAL A 198 2.60 -15.05 -20.21
CA VAL A 198 3.92 -14.93 -19.55
C VAL A 198 4.84 -13.95 -20.28
N LYS A 199 4.86 -13.94 -21.61
CA LYS A 199 5.62 -12.93 -22.36
C LYS A 199 5.15 -11.51 -22.12
N TRP A 200 3.84 -11.29 -21.99
CA TRP A 200 3.28 -9.98 -21.61
C TRP A 200 3.70 -9.61 -20.18
N LEU A 201 3.60 -10.53 -19.23
CA LEU A 201 4.03 -10.33 -17.85
C LEU A 201 5.54 -10.06 -17.74
N GLU A 202 6.35 -10.69 -18.59
CA GLU A 202 7.80 -10.44 -18.66
C GLU A 202 8.11 -8.98 -19.00
N LYS A 203 7.37 -8.39 -19.95
CA LYS A 203 7.51 -6.96 -20.26
C LYS A 203 7.10 -6.08 -19.08
N VAL A 204 5.95 -6.39 -18.44
CA VAL A 204 5.49 -5.68 -17.24
C VAL A 204 6.53 -5.75 -16.13
N ALA A 205 6.96 -6.96 -15.77
CA ALA A 205 7.93 -7.17 -14.70
C ALA A 205 9.30 -6.53 -14.99
N THR A 206 9.74 -6.53 -16.26
CA THR A 206 10.98 -5.88 -16.67
C THR A 206 10.93 -4.37 -16.41
N ILE A 207 9.83 -3.71 -16.76
CA ILE A 207 9.68 -2.26 -16.54
C ILE A 207 9.67 -1.96 -15.05
N SER A 208 8.86 -2.67 -14.26
CA SER A 208 8.77 -2.47 -12.80
C SER A 208 10.08 -2.86 -12.08
N ALA A 209 10.86 -3.79 -12.65
CA ALA A 209 12.22 -4.12 -12.18
C ALA A 209 13.30 -3.12 -12.68
N ASN A 210 12.96 -1.88 -12.98
CA ASN A 210 13.90 -0.85 -13.48
C ASN A 210 14.62 -1.24 -14.78
N ASN A 211 13.93 -1.91 -15.72
CA ASN A 211 14.46 -2.46 -16.98
C ASN A 211 15.47 -3.60 -16.80
N ASP A 212 15.45 -4.32 -15.68
CA ASP A 212 16.19 -5.55 -15.49
C ASP A 212 15.43 -6.74 -16.12
N TYR A 213 15.80 -7.08 -17.36
CA TYR A 213 15.19 -8.16 -18.13
C TYR A 213 15.31 -9.52 -17.43
N GLU A 214 16.48 -9.82 -16.84
CA GLU A 214 16.72 -11.12 -16.19
C GLU A 214 15.78 -11.30 -14.98
N THR A 215 15.61 -10.25 -14.20
CA THR A 215 14.66 -10.22 -13.08
C THR A 215 13.23 -10.32 -13.58
N GLY A 216 12.85 -9.53 -14.59
CA GLY A 216 11.52 -9.57 -15.18
C GLY A 216 11.15 -10.95 -15.70
N HIS A 217 12.06 -11.60 -16.43
CA HIS A 217 11.88 -12.96 -16.95
C HIS A 217 11.69 -13.99 -15.81
N LYS A 218 12.54 -13.95 -14.78
CA LYS A 218 12.42 -14.84 -13.61
C LYS A 218 11.07 -14.68 -12.94
N ILE A 219 10.66 -13.43 -12.65
CA ILE A 219 9.40 -13.15 -11.95
C ILE A 219 8.18 -13.56 -12.77
N ALA A 220 8.14 -13.23 -14.07
CA ALA A 220 7.03 -13.61 -14.94
C ALA A 220 6.81 -15.13 -14.99
N ASN A 221 7.90 -15.91 -15.04
CA ASN A 221 7.81 -17.36 -15.03
C ASN A 221 7.26 -17.94 -13.71
N LEU A 222 7.39 -17.26 -12.58
CA LEU A 222 6.78 -17.70 -11.30
C LEU A 222 5.24 -17.64 -11.35
N PHE A 223 4.69 -16.87 -12.27
CA PHE A 223 3.24 -16.75 -12.45
C PHE A 223 2.67 -17.71 -13.50
N LYS A 224 3.49 -18.49 -14.22
CA LYS A 224 3.01 -19.37 -15.31
C LYS A 224 1.87 -20.30 -14.87
N ASP A 225 1.94 -20.84 -13.65
CA ASP A 225 0.93 -21.73 -13.08
C ASP A 225 -0.05 -21.01 -12.13
N LYS A 226 -0.06 -19.67 -12.14
CA LYS A 226 -0.86 -18.79 -11.27
C LYS A 226 -1.66 -17.76 -12.06
N LEU A 227 -1.82 -17.96 -13.38
CA LEU A 227 -2.48 -17.01 -14.29
C LEU A 227 -4.00 -16.93 -14.07
N ASP A 228 -4.58 -17.93 -13.42
CA ASP A 228 -5.97 -17.92 -12.96
C ASP A 228 -6.20 -17.04 -11.71
N GLY A 229 -5.15 -16.37 -11.22
CA GLY A 229 -5.17 -15.59 -9.99
C GLY A 229 -5.03 -16.46 -8.73
N ARG A 230 -4.87 -17.78 -8.86
CA ARG A 230 -4.67 -18.71 -7.73
C ARG A 230 -3.19 -18.94 -7.46
N GLY A 231 -2.80 -18.65 -6.24
CA GLY A 231 -1.42 -18.68 -5.78
C GLY A 231 -0.79 -17.29 -5.68
N SER A 232 0.16 -17.15 -4.79
CA SER A 232 0.86 -15.89 -4.53
C SER A 232 2.37 -16.04 -4.73
N VAL A 233 3.00 -14.92 -5.10
CA VAL A 233 4.46 -14.78 -5.12
C VAL A 233 4.81 -13.69 -4.11
N ILE A 234 5.82 -13.92 -3.26
CA ILE A 234 6.21 -13.02 -2.18
C ILE A 234 7.72 -12.90 -2.16
N ALA A 235 8.24 -11.65 -2.10
CA ALA A 235 9.66 -11.43 -1.91
C ALA A 235 10.02 -11.40 -0.41
N GLN A 236 11.11 -12.08 -0.07
CA GLN A 236 11.70 -12.08 1.27
C GLN A 236 13.20 -11.79 1.21
N ILE A 237 13.77 -11.33 2.32
CA ILE A 237 15.21 -11.14 2.43
C ILE A 237 15.86 -12.50 2.68
N SER A 238 16.82 -12.87 1.82
CA SER A 238 17.61 -14.09 1.97
C SER A 238 18.53 -14.01 3.19
N SER A 239 18.65 -15.10 3.93
CA SER A 239 19.70 -15.23 4.94
C SER A 239 21.12 -15.29 4.35
N ASN A 240 21.22 -15.64 3.06
CA ASN A 240 22.45 -15.80 2.31
C ASN A 240 22.69 -14.61 1.37
N GLU A 241 23.85 -14.61 0.68
CA GLU A 241 24.13 -13.66 -0.40
C GLU A 241 23.40 -13.99 -1.72
N GLU A 242 22.95 -15.22 -1.88
CA GLU A 242 22.36 -15.75 -3.11
C GLU A 242 20.85 -15.48 -3.17
N GLU A 243 20.36 -15.23 -4.40
CA GLU A 243 18.93 -15.19 -4.71
C GLU A 243 18.46 -16.61 -5.07
N TYR A 244 17.34 -17.03 -4.51
CA TYR A 244 16.70 -18.30 -4.82
C TYR A 244 15.19 -18.24 -4.68
N VAL A 245 14.51 -19.22 -5.25
CA VAL A 245 13.06 -19.37 -5.21
C VAL A 245 12.71 -20.64 -4.47
N GLU A 246 11.73 -20.58 -3.60
CA GLU A 246 11.20 -21.73 -2.85
C GLU A 246 9.68 -21.74 -2.93
N GLU A 247 9.12 -22.85 -3.37
CA GLU A 247 7.67 -23.08 -3.30
C GLU A 247 7.31 -23.72 -1.97
N THR A 248 6.54 -23.00 -1.17
CA THR A 248 6.18 -23.47 0.18
C THR A 248 4.69 -23.32 0.40
N LYS A 249 4.08 -24.31 0.99
CA LYS A 249 2.69 -24.28 1.43
C LYS A 249 2.59 -23.55 2.77
N ALA A 250 2.59 -22.22 2.76
CA ALA A 250 2.43 -21.40 3.94
C ALA A 250 1.14 -20.59 3.90
N TYR A 251 0.42 -20.56 5.01
CA TYR A 251 -0.67 -19.61 5.22
C TYR A 251 -0.09 -18.27 5.66
N LYS A 252 -0.43 -17.21 4.95
CA LYS A 252 0.06 -15.84 5.21
C LYS A 252 -1.05 -14.96 5.75
N ILE A 253 -0.75 -14.18 6.78
CA ILE A 253 -1.56 -13.03 7.22
C ILE A 253 -0.75 -11.74 7.17
N ASN A 254 -1.37 -10.65 6.76
CA ASN A 254 -0.74 -9.31 6.70
C ASN A 254 -0.81 -8.61 8.06
N LYS A 255 -0.46 -9.33 9.11
CA LYS A 255 -0.36 -8.86 10.49
C LYS A 255 0.92 -9.42 11.10
N GLY A 256 1.67 -8.56 11.77
CA GLY A 256 2.95 -8.92 12.38
C GLY A 256 2.95 -8.82 13.90
N LEU A 257 4.13 -8.95 14.46
CA LEU A 257 4.40 -8.89 15.89
C LEU A 257 4.04 -7.52 16.48
N THR A 258 3.39 -7.51 17.64
CA THR A 258 3.07 -6.27 18.38
C THR A 258 4.32 -5.53 18.86
N ASP A 259 5.39 -6.25 19.19
CA ASP A 259 6.69 -5.71 19.57
C ASP A 259 7.80 -6.59 18.97
N HIS A 260 8.08 -6.37 17.67
CA HIS A 260 9.06 -7.16 16.93
C HIS A 260 10.46 -7.11 17.57
N LYS A 261 10.88 -5.97 18.13
CA LYS A 261 12.23 -5.81 18.72
C LYS A 261 12.44 -6.69 19.96
N ARG A 262 11.40 -6.91 20.77
CA ARG A 262 11.49 -7.72 21.99
C ARG A 262 11.13 -9.18 21.75
N MET A 263 10.26 -9.45 20.76
CA MET A 263 9.79 -10.79 20.44
C MET A 263 10.67 -11.49 19.42
N SER A 264 11.50 -10.78 18.68
CA SER A 264 12.44 -11.37 17.73
C SER A 264 13.39 -12.36 18.43
N ASN A 265 13.58 -13.51 17.80
CA ASN A 265 14.55 -14.53 18.21
C ASN A 265 15.59 -14.82 17.10
N LYS A 266 15.62 -13.97 16.06
CA LYS A 266 16.58 -14.02 14.97
C LYS A 266 17.58 -12.87 15.04
N VAL A 267 18.68 -13.03 14.31
CA VAL A 267 19.76 -12.04 14.23
C VAL A 267 19.31 -10.76 13.54
N ASP A 268 18.28 -10.84 12.69
CA ASP A 268 17.68 -9.69 12.01
C ASP A 268 16.95 -8.71 12.97
N GLY A 269 16.67 -9.11 14.20
CA GLY A 269 16.00 -8.30 15.23
C GLY A 269 14.52 -7.98 14.95
N ILE A 270 13.95 -8.51 13.85
CA ILE A 270 12.58 -8.23 13.42
C ILE A 270 11.72 -9.48 13.24
N THR A 271 12.34 -10.67 13.13
CA THR A 271 11.65 -11.94 12.88
C THR A 271 11.67 -12.83 14.12
N CYS A 272 10.53 -13.46 14.40
CA CYS A 272 10.38 -14.49 15.42
C CYS A 272 9.96 -15.81 14.78
N GLU A 273 10.77 -16.86 14.92
CA GLU A 273 10.45 -18.19 14.42
C GLU A 273 10.17 -19.17 15.55
N PHE A 274 9.07 -19.90 15.42
CA PHE A 274 8.70 -20.98 16.34
C PHE A 274 8.49 -22.28 15.58
N LYS A 275 8.94 -23.38 16.20
CA LYS A 275 8.64 -24.75 15.76
C LYS A 275 7.53 -25.32 16.61
N ASN A 276 6.53 -25.92 15.97
CA ASN A 276 5.37 -26.53 16.61
C ASN A 276 4.69 -25.65 17.67
N PRO A 277 4.37 -24.36 17.35
CA PRO A 277 3.74 -23.47 18.31
C PRO A 277 2.30 -23.87 18.59
N LEU A 278 1.80 -23.45 19.76
CA LEU A 278 0.37 -23.32 20.03
C LEU A 278 -0.08 -21.93 19.62
N VAL A 279 -1.25 -21.82 19.01
CA VAL A 279 -1.82 -20.53 18.64
C VAL A 279 -3.13 -20.34 19.39
N ALA A 280 -3.11 -19.50 20.42
CA ALA A 280 -4.28 -19.12 21.19
C ALA A 280 -4.92 -17.89 20.55
N MET A 281 -6.16 -18.01 20.11
CA MET A 281 -6.92 -16.94 19.47
C MET A 281 -8.01 -16.44 20.41
N PHE A 282 -8.11 -15.12 20.58
CA PHE A 282 -9.09 -14.47 21.45
C PHE A 282 -10.00 -13.58 20.61
N ASP A 283 -11.29 -13.92 20.55
CA ASP A 283 -12.30 -13.12 19.91
C ASP A 283 -12.71 -11.98 20.84
N GLY A 284 -11.90 -10.93 20.85
CA GLY A 284 -12.05 -9.74 21.67
C GLY A 284 -10.71 -9.17 22.15
N SER A 285 -10.78 -8.17 23.01
CA SER A 285 -9.62 -7.52 23.63
C SER A 285 -9.26 -8.22 24.94
N LEU A 286 -7.97 -8.48 25.17
CA LEU A 286 -7.47 -8.96 26.46
C LEU A 286 -7.26 -7.79 27.40
N LEU A 287 -8.07 -7.73 28.47
CA LEU A 287 -8.10 -6.66 29.47
C LEU A 287 -7.23 -7.02 30.69
N GLU A 288 -6.95 -6.06 31.55
CA GLU A 288 -6.24 -6.29 32.83
C GLU A 288 -6.94 -7.36 33.68
N THR A 289 -8.27 -7.43 33.66
CA THR A 289 -9.06 -8.45 34.38
C THR A 289 -8.82 -9.87 33.92
N ASP A 290 -8.30 -10.05 32.70
CA ASP A 290 -8.00 -11.35 32.12
C ASP A 290 -6.58 -11.83 32.42
N LEU A 291 -5.74 -10.96 33.00
CA LEU A 291 -4.34 -11.24 33.28
C LEU A 291 -4.12 -12.55 34.10
N PRO A 292 -4.91 -12.87 35.13
CA PRO A 292 -4.72 -14.14 35.85
C PRO A 292 -4.96 -15.38 34.99
N ALA A 293 -6.01 -15.35 34.16
CA ALA A 293 -6.32 -16.45 33.23
C ALA A 293 -5.26 -16.54 32.10
N PHE A 294 -4.83 -15.39 31.59
CA PHE A 294 -3.79 -15.31 30.59
C PHE A 294 -2.46 -15.86 31.08
N LYS A 295 -2.03 -15.52 32.33
CA LYS A 295 -0.86 -16.10 32.98
C LYS A 295 -0.95 -17.60 33.05
N HIS A 296 -2.10 -18.12 33.45
CA HIS A 296 -2.34 -19.57 33.59
C HIS A 296 -2.21 -20.30 32.23
N ILE A 297 -2.68 -19.69 31.12
CA ILE A 297 -2.49 -20.21 29.76
C ILE A 297 -1.01 -20.24 29.40
N VAL A 298 -0.30 -19.13 29.59
CA VAL A 298 1.13 -19.00 29.28
C VAL A 298 1.95 -20.02 30.06
N GLU A 299 1.71 -20.15 31.36
CA GLU A 299 2.38 -21.12 32.22
C GLU A 299 2.10 -22.58 31.80
N THR A 300 0.85 -22.89 31.44
CA THR A 300 0.47 -24.22 30.98
C THR A 300 1.15 -24.54 29.64
N ALA A 301 1.18 -23.61 28.69
CA ALA A 301 1.86 -23.79 27.42
C ALA A 301 3.37 -24.03 27.63
N ALA A 302 4.02 -23.19 28.46
CA ALA A 302 5.46 -23.23 28.67
C ALA A 302 5.94 -24.41 29.50
N PHE A 303 5.26 -24.73 30.60
CA PHE A 303 5.76 -25.70 31.62
C PHE A 303 5.12 -27.07 31.51
N VAL A 304 3.86 -27.17 31.08
CA VAL A 304 3.17 -28.47 30.92
C VAL A 304 3.32 -28.99 29.51
N LEU A 305 2.93 -28.18 28.52
CA LEU A 305 2.95 -28.60 27.11
C LEU A 305 4.33 -28.41 26.45
N LYS A 306 5.20 -27.58 27.05
CA LYS A 306 6.57 -27.27 26.57
C LYS A 306 6.60 -26.84 25.11
N ARG A 307 5.65 -25.98 24.72
CA ARG A 307 5.50 -25.46 23.35
C ARG A 307 5.54 -23.93 23.36
N PRO A 308 6.12 -23.30 22.31
CA PRO A 308 5.99 -21.87 22.12
C PRO A 308 4.52 -21.48 21.99
N LEU A 309 4.18 -20.28 22.43
CA LEU A 309 2.82 -19.76 22.37
C LEU A 309 2.74 -18.52 21.47
N ILE A 310 1.87 -18.55 20.49
CA ILE A 310 1.46 -17.39 19.70
C ILE A 310 0.07 -16.98 20.19
N VAL A 311 -0.09 -15.72 20.50
CA VAL A 311 -1.38 -15.15 20.96
C VAL A 311 -1.89 -14.17 19.92
N MET A 312 -3.14 -14.32 19.52
CA MET A 312 -3.84 -13.42 18.62
C MET A 312 -5.07 -12.86 19.33
N ALA A 313 -5.22 -11.54 19.36
CA ALA A 313 -6.37 -10.85 19.95
C ALA A 313 -6.65 -9.53 19.24
N HIS A 314 -7.82 -8.92 19.48
CA HIS A 314 -8.17 -7.63 18.88
C HIS A 314 -7.33 -6.48 19.45
N SER A 315 -7.01 -6.54 20.73
CA SER A 315 -6.08 -5.61 21.39
C SER A 315 -5.57 -6.21 22.70
N TYR A 316 -4.56 -5.60 23.28
CA TYR A 316 -3.96 -6.02 24.54
C TYR A 316 -3.91 -4.82 25.50
N ASP A 317 -4.32 -5.05 26.74
CA ASP A 317 -4.08 -4.11 27.84
C ASP A 317 -2.58 -4.00 28.15
N ILE A 318 -2.17 -2.84 28.67
CA ILE A 318 -0.76 -2.57 28.98
C ILE A 318 -0.18 -3.56 29.99
N HIS A 319 -0.97 -4.03 30.98
CA HIS A 319 -0.51 -4.98 32.00
C HIS A 319 -0.28 -6.38 31.41
N ILE A 320 -1.09 -6.76 30.40
CA ILE A 320 -0.87 -7.99 29.62
C ILE A 320 0.47 -7.91 28.88
N MET A 321 0.72 -6.77 28.19
CA MET A 321 1.96 -6.61 27.43
C MET A 321 3.20 -6.48 28.32
N GLN A 322 3.09 -5.83 29.48
CA GLN A 322 4.16 -5.78 30.47
C GLN A 322 4.52 -7.19 30.97
N TYR A 323 3.51 -8.02 31.24
CA TYR A 323 3.73 -9.40 31.60
C TYR A 323 4.42 -10.20 30.48
N VAL A 324 3.96 -10.04 29.21
CA VAL A 324 4.60 -10.71 28.06
C VAL A 324 6.08 -10.35 27.94
N VAL A 325 6.41 -9.06 28.05
CA VAL A 325 7.80 -8.58 28.01
C VAL A 325 8.63 -9.12 29.16
N SER A 326 8.05 -9.18 30.36
CA SER A 326 8.70 -9.72 31.56
C SER A 326 8.96 -11.23 31.43
N ALA A 327 8.01 -11.97 30.88
CA ALA A 327 8.16 -13.40 30.60
C ALA A 327 9.22 -13.70 29.54
N LEU A 328 9.26 -12.90 28.46
CA LEU A 328 10.29 -12.98 27.42
C LEU A 328 11.70 -12.70 27.95
N SER A 329 11.83 -11.74 28.88
CA SER A 329 13.12 -11.37 29.48
C SER A 329 13.59 -12.33 30.57
N GLY A 330 12.75 -13.29 31.01
CA GLY A 330 13.06 -14.26 32.07
C GLY A 330 12.92 -13.67 33.46
N GLN A 331 12.13 -12.62 33.66
CA GLN A 331 11.91 -11.96 34.94
C GLN A 331 10.74 -12.53 35.76
N GLU A 332 9.91 -13.37 35.15
CA GLU A 332 8.69 -13.90 35.78
C GLU A 332 8.90 -15.27 36.42
N TYR A 333 9.70 -16.15 35.80
CA TYR A 333 9.80 -17.57 36.23
C TYR A 333 11.23 -18.10 36.22
N ASN A 334 11.48 -19.07 37.08
CA ASN A 334 12.69 -19.88 37.02
C ASN A 334 12.51 -21.11 36.12
N VAL A 335 13.58 -21.88 35.92
CA VAL A 335 13.58 -23.11 35.10
C VAL A 335 12.66 -24.22 35.65
N LYS A 336 12.21 -24.12 36.91
CA LYS A 336 11.25 -25.06 37.53
C LYS A 336 9.80 -24.57 37.35
N GLY A 337 9.56 -23.38 36.78
CA GLY A 337 8.24 -22.80 36.60
C GLY A 337 7.67 -22.13 37.85
N GLU A 338 8.52 -21.79 38.80
CA GLU A 338 8.17 -21.07 40.03
C GLU A 338 8.30 -19.57 39.78
N ALA A 339 7.37 -18.75 40.29
CA ALA A 339 7.39 -17.31 40.12
C ALA A 339 8.56 -16.66 40.86
N LEU A 340 9.37 -15.83 40.19
CA LEU A 340 10.55 -15.19 40.78
C LEU A 340 10.20 -14.18 41.88
N ASN A 341 8.97 -13.68 41.91
CA ASN A 341 8.47 -12.76 42.93
C ASN A 341 7.86 -13.44 44.16
N ASP A 342 7.92 -14.78 44.29
CA ASP A 342 7.47 -15.49 45.48
C ASP A 342 8.51 -15.32 46.60
N PRO A 343 8.16 -14.76 47.78
CA PRO A 343 9.11 -14.57 48.89
C PRO A 343 9.67 -15.89 49.51
N LYS A 344 9.16 -17.04 49.08
CA LYS A 344 9.64 -18.38 49.53
C LYS A 344 10.70 -18.99 48.58
N MET A 345 11.13 -18.24 47.58
CA MET A 345 11.93 -18.76 46.51
C MET A 345 13.43 -18.82 46.84
N ASP A 346 14.12 -19.79 46.22
CA ASP A 346 15.57 -19.87 46.21
C ASP A 346 16.15 -18.75 45.31
N VAL A 347 16.85 -17.78 45.91
CA VAL A 347 17.43 -16.59 45.25
C VAL A 347 18.46 -16.98 44.17
N ASN A 348 18.88 -18.23 44.07
CA ASN A 348 19.88 -18.72 43.12
C ASN A 348 19.29 -19.55 41.97
N ALA A 349 17.96 -19.53 41.77
CA ALA A 349 17.35 -20.27 40.67
C ALA A 349 17.52 -19.54 39.34
N ASP A 350 18.01 -20.25 38.30
CA ASP A 350 18.24 -19.71 36.98
C ASP A 350 16.92 -19.19 36.35
N PRO A 351 16.88 -17.96 35.81
CA PRO A 351 15.70 -17.40 35.16
C PRO A 351 15.38 -18.13 33.86
N MET A 352 14.09 -18.31 33.56
CA MET A 352 13.62 -18.94 32.34
C MET A 352 12.92 -17.93 31.42
N LYS A 353 13.38 -17.81 30.19
CA LYS A 353 12.70 -17.05 29.13
C LYS A 353 11.59 -17.88 28.52
N ILE A 354 10.37 -17.35 28.51
CA ILE A 354 9.22 -18.02 27.88
C ILE A 354 9.18 -17.63 26.39
N GLN A 355 8.94 -18.61 25.53
CA GLN A 355 8.76 -18.40 24.09
C GLN A 355 7.30 -18.02 23.82
N ILE A 356 7.04 -16.72 23.73
CA ILE A 356 5.71 -16.16 23.49
C ILE A 356 5.81 -15.03 22.44
N ALA A 357 4.81 -14.96 21.56
CA ALA A 357 4.65 -13.88 20.61
C ALA A 357 3.19 -13.41 20.57
N THR A 358 2.96 -12.13 20.34
CA THR A 358 1.61 -11.55 20.27
C THR A 358 1.40 -10.83 18.94
N ILE A 359 0.21 -11.01 18.36
CA ILE A 359 -0.23 -10.41 17.11
C ILE A 359 -1.59 -9.74 17.33
N ILE A 360 -1.75 -8.50 16.88
CA ILE A 360 -3.03 -7.80 16.90
C ILE A 360 -3.78 -8.07 15.61
N VAL A 361 -4.98 -8.61 15.72
CA VAL A 361 -5.92 -8.79 14.61
C VAL A 361 -7.17 -7.99 14.94
N GLN A 362 -7.32 -6.79 14.37
CA GLN A 362 -8.44 -5.90 14.68
C GLN A 362 -9.64 -6.18 13.79
N ASN A 363 -10.85 -6.13 14.38
CA ASN A 363 -12.12 -6.28 13.66
C ASN A 363 -12.70 -4.96 13.14
N LYS A 364 -11.91 -3.90 12.94
CA LYS A 364 -12.44 -2.56 12.61
C LYS A 364 -12.87 -2.36 11.16
N GLU A 365 -12.41 -3.21 10.25
CA GLU A 365 -12.80 -3.16 8.84
C GLU A 365 -13.46 -4.47 8.43
N ILE A 366 -14.47 -4.40 7.57
CA ILE A 366 -15.25 -5.56 7.10
C ILE A 366 -14.35 -6.67 6.53
N LEU A 367 -13.20 -6.30 5.96
CA LEU A 367 -12.19 -7.20 5.40
C LEU A 367 -11.31 -7.88 6.46
N GLU A 368 -11.02 -7.22 7.59
CA GLU A 368 -10.21 -7.77 8.67
C GLU A 368 -10.94 -8.81 9.52
N GLN A 369 -12.26 -8.75 9.62
CA GLN A 369 -13.08 -9.74 10.30
C GLN A 369 -12.86 -11.14 9.72
N TYR A 370 -12.71 -11.22 8.41
CA TYR A 370 -12.48 -12.51 7.74
C TYR A 370 -11.08 -13.06 8.00
N ALA A 371 -10.06 -12.22 8.19
CA ALA A 371 -8.70 -12.67 8.47
C ALA A 371 -8.62 -13.45 9.79
N PHE A 372 -9.37 -13.06 10.80
CA PHE A 372 -9.43 -13.77 12.08
C PHE A 372 -10.09 -15.15 11.93
N ASP A 373 -11.26 -15.21 11.29
CA ASP A 373 -12.01 -16.45 11.07
C ASP A 373 -11.26 -17.43 10.17
N ASP A 374 -10.66 -16.92 9.08
CA ASP A 374 -9.87 -17.71 8.14
C ASP A 374 -8.61 -18.27 8.81
N THR A 375 -7.97 -17.47 9.69
CA THR A 375 -6.82 -17.93 10.48
C THR A 375 -7.22 -19.01 11.48
N ALA A 376 -8.36 -18.85 12.14
CA ALA A 376 -8.88 -19.87 13.05
C ALA A 376 -9.17 -21.19 12.32
N LEU A 377 -9.76 -21.10 11.11
CA LEU A 377 -10.00 -22.25 10.24
C LEU A 377 -8.68 -22.95 9.84
N MET A 378 -7.70 -22.19 9.35
CA MET A 378 -6.42 -22.72 8.84
C MET A 378 -5.59 -23.38 9.93
N LEU A 379 -5.58 -22.83 11.13
CA LEU A 379 -4.88 -23.35 12.27
C LEU A 379 -5.68 -24.41 13.05
N ASN A 380 -6.93 -24.66 12.64
CA ASN A 380 -7.89 -25.51 13.36
C ASN A 380 -8.06 -25.06 14.82
N SER A 381 -8.14 -23.76 15.05
CA SER A 381 -8.34 -23.14 16.36
C SER A 381 -9.81 -22.88 16.63
N THR A 382 -10.22 -23.07 17.89
CA THR A 382 -11.48 -22.57 18.43
C THR A 382 -11.18 -21.34 19.28
N PRO A 383 -11.55 -20.11 18.83
CA PRO A 383 -11.22 -18.90 19.57
C PRO A 383 -11.83 -18.88 20.97
N PHE A 384 -11.06 -18.36 21.93
CA PHE A 384 -11.58 -18.04 23.27
C PHE A 384 -12.43 -16.78 23.16
N SER A 385 -13.64 -16.80 23.69
CA SER A 385 -14.46 -15.60 23.77
C SER A 385 -14.10 -14.81 25.04
N THR A 386 -13.83 -13.51 24.89
CA THR A 386 -13.61 -12.62 26.02
C THR A 386 -14.92 -12.13 26.65
N GLU A 387 -16.03 -12.19 25.89
CA GLU A 387 -17.37 -11.78 26.37
C GLU A 387 -18.13 -12.92 27.07
N ILE A 388 -17.87 -14.15 26.65
CA ILE A 388 -18.47 -15.36 27.20
C ILE A 388 -17.41 -16.12 28.00
N THR A 389 -17.50 -16.13 29.28
CA THR A 389 -16.89 -16.85 30.40
C THR A 389 -15.82 -17.93 30.18
N THR A 390 -15.40 -18.27 28.98
CA THR A 390 -14.45 -19.39 28.73
C THR A 390 -13.06 -19.17 29.33
N LEU A 391 -12.60 -17.93 29.50
CA LEU A 391 -11.33 -17.62 30.17
C LEU A 391 -11.44 -17.82 31.71
N LYS A 392 -12.59 -17.52 32.28
CA LYS A 392 -12.82 -17.63 33.75
C LYS A 392 -13.10 -19.08 34.18
N ASP A 393 -13.50 -19.95 33.25
CA ASP A 393 -13.86 -21.35 33.50
C ASP A 393 -12.70 -22.31 33.27
N LEU A 394 -11.48 -21.81 32.98
CA LEU A 394 -10.30 -22.66 32.83
C LEU A 394 -10.01 -23.44 34.14
N PRO A 395 -9.77 -24.74 34.04
CA PRO A 395 -9.41 -25.57 35.21
C PRO A 395 -8.17 -25.02 35.92
N LYS A 396 -8.21 -24.98 37.24
CA LYS A 396 -7.07 -24.52 38.06
C LYS A 396 -5.86 -25.48 37.97
N ALA A 397 -6.11 -26.74 37.70
CA ALA A 397 -5.04 -27.73 37.50
C ALA A 397 -4.43 -27.52 36.10
N LYS A 398 -3.11 -27.28 36.03
CA LYS A 398 -2.39 -27.02 34.77
C LYS A 398 -2.49 -28.19 33.78
N GLU A 399 -2.55 -29.44 34.27
CA GLU A 399 -2.70 -30.63 33.41
C GLU A 399 -4.05 -30.68 32.72
N ASP A 400 -5.15 -30.34 33.42
CA ASP A 400 -6.48 -30.27 32.81
C ASP A 400 -6.65 -29.02 31.91
N CYS A 401 -6.05 -27.90 32.30
CA CYS A 401 -5.95 -26.71 31.41
C CYS A 401 -5.18 -27.08 30.14
N GLY A 402 -4.10 -27.85 30.24
CA GLY A 402 -3.33 -28.33 29.09
C GLY A 402 -4.15 -29.14 28.09
N LYS A 403 -5.10 -29.94 28.52
CA LYS A 403 -6.02 -30.68 27.64
C LYS A 403 -6.93 -29.70 26.87
N ILE A 404 -7.49 -28.72 27.57
CA ILE A 404 -8.33 -27.69 26.94
C ILE A 404 -7.53 -26.84 25.93
N LEU A 405 -6.30 -26.48 26.27
CA LEU A 405 -5.44 -25.74 25.32
C LEU A 405 -5.14 -26.56 24.06
N LEU A 406 -4.95 -27.87 24.17
CA LEU A 406 -4.75 -28.75 23.01
C LEU A 406 -6.00 -28.89 22.14
N GLU A 407 -7.19 -28.75 22.72
CA GLU A 407 -8.47 -28.79 21.98
C GLU A 407 -8.83 -27.44 21.32
N MET A 408 -8.54 -26.35 22.01
CA MET A 408 -8.97 -25.00 21.54
C MET A 408 -7.88 -24.27 20.75
N CYS A 409 -6.62 -24.37 21.15
CA CYS A 409 -5.55 -23.69 20.46
C CYS A 409 -5.26 -24.31 19.10
N GLY A 410 -5.04 -23.46 18.11
CA GLY A 410 -4.53 -23.88 16.82
C GLY A 410 -3.08 -24.34 16.88
N SER A 411 -2.63 -24.99 15.82
CA SER A 411 -1.24 -25.44 15.69
C SER A 411 -0.80 -25.47 14.22
N CYS A 412 0.52 -25.37 14.02
CA CYS A 412 1.18 -25.55 12.74
C CYS A 412 2.57 -26.16 12.96
N GLU A 413 3.23 -26.63 11.89
CA GLU A 413 4.58 -27.21 12.01
C GLU A 413 5.61 -26.14 12.39
N SER A 414 5.52 -24.96 11.79
CA SER A 414 6.35 -23.81 12.14
C SER A 414 5.65 -22.49 11.79
N ALA A 415 6.07 -21.42 12.46
CA ALA A 415 5.61 -20.09 12.19
C ALA A 415 6.80 -19.12 12.07
N SER A 416 6.75 -18.23 11.10
CA SER A 416 7.69 -17.10 10.93
C SER A 416 6.90 -15.80 11.04
N LEU A 417 7.13 -15.06 12.11
CA LEU A 417 6.39 -13.85 12.48
C LEU A 417 7.30 -12.65 12.29
N GLY A 418 6.94 -11.78 11.35
CA GLY A 418 7.66 -10.55 11.04
C GLY A 418 7.01 -9.31 11.64
N TYR A 419 7.46 -8.14 11.21
CA TYR A 419 6.92 -6.84 11.64
C TYR A 419 5.52 -6.56 11.06
N MET A 420 5.31 -6.85 9.77
CA MET A 420 4.07 -6.52 9.05
C MET A 420 3.28 -7.76 8.62
N GLU A 421 3.91 -8.92 8.62
CA GLU A 421 3.32 -10.17 8.12
C GLU A 421 3.70 -11.37 8.98
N SER A 422 2.87 -12.40 8.95
CA SER A 422 3.14 -13.67 9.62
C SER A 422 2.82 -14.84 8.70
N LEU A 423 3.69 -15.86 8.72
CA LEU A 423 3.64 -17.05 7.89
C LEU A 423 3.50 -18.28 8.77
N PHE A 424 2.54 -19.15 8.45
CA PHE A 424 2.27 -20.40 9.16
C PHE A 424 2.45 -21.57 8.20
N PHE A 425 3.40 -22.45 8.49
CA PHE A 425 3.78 -23.58 7.66
C PHE A 425 3.18 -24.87 8.21
N GLY A 426 2.74 -25.77 7.32
CA GLY A 426 2.20 -27.06 7.70
C GLY A 426 0.88 -26.97 8.47
N CYS A 427 0.04 -26.01 8.12
CA CYS A 427 -1.32 -25.90 8.66
C CYS A 427 -2.16 -27.12 8.28
N GLN A 428 -2.97 -27.64 9.20
CA GLN A 428 -3.85 -28.78 8.99
C GLN A 428 -5.30 -28.42 9.34
N PRO A 429 -5.99 -27.66 8.45
CA PRO A 429 -7.38 -27.30 8.69
C PRO A 429 -8.30 -28.52 8.65
N ASN A 430 -9.44 -28.43 9.33
CA ASN A 430 -10.50 -29.41 9.14
C ASN A 430 -11.00 -29.39 7.70
N LYS A 431 -10.86 -30.49 6.98
CA LYS A 431 -11.13 -30.60 5.54
C LYS A 431 -12.54 -30.18 5.17
N ASP A 432 -13.55 -30.64 5.89
CA ASP A 432 -14.96 -30.37 5.56
C ASP A 432 -15.28 -28.87 5.72
N LYS A 433 -14.77 -28.25 6.79
CA LYS A 433 -14.92 -26.82 7.04
C LYS A 433 -14.16 -25.99 6.02
N PHE A 434 -12.96 -26.42 5.63
CA PHE A 434 -12.12 -25.78 4.63
C PHE A 434 -12.80 -25.81 3.25
N ASP A 435 -13.24 -26.99 2.80
CA ASP A 435 -13.93 -27.14 1.50
C ASP A 435 -15.25 -26.35 1.45
N ALA A 436 -15.97 -26.27 2.57
CA ALA A 436 -17.17 -25.45 2.68
C ALA A 436 -16.87 -23.95 2.55
N ARG A 437 -15.78 -23.47 3.19
CA ARG A 437 -15.35 -22.06 3.10
C ARG A 437 -14.90 -21.70 1.69
N ILE A 438 -14.10 -22.53 1.03
CA ILE A 438 -13.68 -22.30 -0.35
C ILE A 438 -14.89 -22.20 -1.28
N ARG A 439 -15.86 -23.14 -1.16
CA ARG A 439 -17.10 -23.07 -1.97
C ARG A 439 -17.91 -21.78 -1.72
N GLU A 440 -18.03 -21.36 -0.46
CA GLU A 440 -18.71 -20.10 -0.12
C GLU A 440 -18.06 -18.90 -0.82
N LEU A 441 -16.72 -18.84 -0.82
CA LEU A 441 -15.96 -17.77 -1.46
C LEU A 441 -16.06 -17.82 -2.99
N GLU A 442 -16.01 -19.01 -3.58
CA GLU A 442 -16.19 -19.20 -5.02
C GLU A 442 -17.61 -18.81 -5.47
N ASP A 443 -18.66 -19.17 -4.71
CA ASP A 443 -20.03 -18.79 -5.00
C ASP A 443 -20.23 -17.27 -4.92
N LYS A 444 -19.57 -16.59 -3.95
CA LYS A 444 -19.56 -15.12 -3.85
C LYS A 444 -18.85 -14.50 -5.05
N LEU A 445 -17.71 -15.05 -5.46
CA LEU A 445 -16.96 -14.58 -6.63
C LEU A 445 -17.78 -14.69 -7.91
N ASP A 446 -18.47 -15.82 -8.11
CA ASP A 446 -19.35 -16.03 -9.27
C ASP A 446 -20.59 -15.10 -9.26
N ALA A 447 -21.11 -14.79 -8.08
CA ALA A 447 -22.21 -13.82 -7.95
C ALA A 447 -21.76 -12.41 -8.36
N ILE A 448 -20.57 -11.99 -7.94
CA ILE A 448 -20.01 -10.67 -8.27
C ILE A 448 -19.71 -10.55 -9.77
N LYS A 449 -19.13 -11.59 -10.40
CA LYS A 449 -18.86 -11.61 -11.84
C LYS A 449 -20.12 -11.42 -12.71
N LYS A 450 -21.32 -11.78 -12.19
CA LYS A 450 -22.60 -11.62 -12.89
C LYS A 450 -23.18 -10.20 -12.80
N VAL A 451 -22.70 -9.38 -11.89
CA VAL A 451 -23.19 -8.00 -11.69
C VAL A 451 -22.36 -7.05 -12.55
N LYS A 452 -22.96 -6.49 -13.61
CA LYS A 452 -22.31 -5.58 -14.58
C LYS A 452 -22.04 -4.17 -14.05
N PHE A 453 -21.78 -3.95 -12.79
CA PHE A 453 -21.49 -2.61 -12.23
C PHE A 453 -20.00 -2.45 -11.93
N HIS A 454 -19.41 -1.34 -12.39
CA HIS A 454 -17.98 -1.00 -12.23
C HIS A 454 -17.47 -0.88 -10.77
N TYR A 455 -18.37 -0.88 -9.80
CA TYR A 455 -18.03 -0.92 -8.36
C TYR A 455 -17.69 -2.32 -7.83
N THR A 456 -17.82 -3.36 -8.65
CA THR A 456 -17.65 -4.75 -8.21
C THR A 456 -16.20 -5.26 -8.30
N ASP A 457 -15.33 -4.58 -9.02
CA ASP A 457 -13.92 -5.00 -9.16
C ASP A 457 -13.17 -4.97 -7.81
N TYR A 458 -13.56 -4.09 -6.91
CA TYR A 458 -13.00 -4.00 -5.56
C TYR A 458 -13.21 -5.28 -4.74
N ASN A 459 -14.41 -5.85 -4.81
CA ASN A 459 -14.76 -7.05 -4.05
C ASN A 459 -14.24 -8.36 -4.66
N GLN A 460 -13.96 -8.41 -5.97
CA GLN A 460 -13.42 -9.62 -6.62
C GLN A 460 -11.99 -9.90 -6.18
N GLY A 461 -11.14 -8.86 -6.15
CA GLY A 461 -9.76 -9.00 -5.73
C GLY A 461 -9.63 -9.50 -4.31
N ASP A 462 -10.40 -8.94 -3.40
CA ASP A 462 -10.35 -9.31 -1.99
C ASP A 462 -10.77 -10.78 -1.75
N ILE A 463 -11.76 -11.27 -2.50
CA ILE A 463 -12.19 -12.67 -2.42
C ILE A 463 -11.12 -13.61 -3.00
N LEU A 464 -10.51 -13.25 -4.13
CA LEU A 464 -9.41 -14.02 -4.72
C LEU A 464 -8.20 -14.08 -3.78
N ASP A 465 -7.83 -12.96 -3.17
CA ASP A 465 -6.72 -12.89 -2.21
C ASP A 465 -7.00 -13.77 -0.98
N ARG A 466 -8.24 -13.86 -0.51
CA ARG A 466 -8.63 -14.79 0.55
C ARG A 466 -8.53 -16.25 0.12
N ILE A 467 -9.03 -16.60 -1.07
CA ILE A 467 -8.91 -17.96 -1.61
C ILE A 467 -7.44 -18.36 -1.71
N ASN A 468 -6.59 -17.46 -2.24
CA ASN A 468 -5.15 -17.69 -2.40
C ASN A 468 -4.44 -17.91 -1.06
N ALA A 469 -4.78 -17.11 -0.06
CA ALA A 469 -4.25 -17.28 1.29
C ALA A 469 -4.64 -18.64 1.88
N LEU A 470 -5.91 -19.03 1.75
CA LEU A 470 -6.40 -20.31 2.26
C LEU A 470 -5.80 -21.52 1.52
N GLU A 471 -5.63 -21.47 0.19
CA GLU A 471 -5.03 -22.57 -0.58
C GLU A 471 -3.52 -22.74 -0.33
N CYS A 472 -2.87 -21.80 0.35
CA CYS A 472 -1.44 -21.85 0.72
C CYS A 472 -0.50 -22.10 -0.48
N LYS A 473 -0.87 -21.67 -1.68
CA LYS A 473 -0.03 -21.80 -2.89
C LYS A 473 0.90 -20.61 -3.00
N THR A 474 1.92 -20.55 -2.15
CA THR A 474 2.83 -19.41 -2.08
C THR A 474 4.23 -19.79 -2.58
N THR A 475 4.76 -18.98 -3.48
CA THR A 475 6.15 -19.04 -3.93
C THR A 475 6.92 -17.90 -3.30
N PHE A 476 8.00 -18.20 -2.61
CA PHE A 476 8.90 -17.21 -2.02
C PHE A 476 10.07 -16.93 -2.94
N TYR A 477 10.31 -15.65 -3.20
CA TYR A 477 11.52 -15.17 -3.86
C TYR A 477 12.44 -14.57 -2.81
N TYR A 478 13.54 -15.23 -2.51
CA TYR A 478 14.52 -14.78 -1.53
C TYR A 478 15.54 -13.83 -2.18
N CYS A 479 15.51 -12.56 -1.77
CA CYS A 479 16.37 -11.50 -2.29
C CYS A 479 17.77 -11.58 -1.66
N GLY A 480 18.78 -11.89 -2.44
CA GLY A 480 20.16 -11.97 -2.04
C GLY A 480 20.88 -10.63 -2.06
N GLY A 481 22.10 -10.60 -1.52
CA GLY A 481 22.97 -9.43 -1.51
C GLY A 481 24.04 -9.51 -0.43
N ARG A 482 25.14 -8.79 -0.64
CA ARG A 482 26.29 -8.81 0.29
C ARG A 482 26.06 -8.02 1.58
N THR A 483 25.12 -7.10 1.58
CA THR A 483 24.77 -6.27 2.75
C THR A 483 23.26 -6.17 2.89
N ASP A 484 22.77 -5.95 4.10
CA ASP A 484 21.33 -5.81 4.37
C ASP A 484 20.73 -4.61 3.62
N LYS A 485 21.50 -3.54 3.43
CA LYS A 485 21.13 -2.41 2.58
C LYS A 485 20.85 -2.83 1.13
N VAL A 486 21.73 -3.65 0.54
CA VAL A 486 21.59 -4.16 -0.83
C VAL A 486 20.39 -5.10 -0.93
N LYS A 487 20.23 -6.02 0.04
CA LYS A 487 19.09 -6.94 0.10
C LYS A 487 17.76 -6.19 0.21
N LYS A 488 17.70 -5.15 1.05
CA LYS A 488 16.50 -4.31 1.23
C LYS A 488 16.14 -3.56 -0.07
N SER A 489 17.12 -2.93 -0.71
CA SER A 489 16.91 -2.26 -1.99
C SER A 489 16.47 -3.24 -3.09
N ARG A 490 17.08 -4.44 -3.14
CA ARG A 490 16.72 -5.50 -4.08
C ARG A 490 15.30 -6.00 -3.86
N LYS A 491 14.90 -6.18 -2.59
CA LYS A 491 13.54 -6.59 -2.23
C LYS A 491 12.50 -5.61 -2.75
N LEU A 492 12.70 -4.30 -2.60
CA LEU A 492 11.77 -3.28 -3.11
C LEU A 492 11.53 -3.43 -4.63
N VAL A 493 12.62 -3.59 -5.40
CA VAL A 493 12.52 -3.77 -6.86
C VAL A 493 11.78 -5.05 -7.23
N ILE A 494 11.96 -6.12 -6.48
CA ILE A 494 11.30 -7.40 -6.73
C ILE A 494 9.83 -7.34 -6.31
N ASP A 495 9.51 -6.68 -5.19
CA ASP A 495 8.13 -6.45 -4.75
C ASP A 495 7.35 -5.68 -5.82
N ASP A 496 7.90 -4.60 -6.37
CA ASP A 496 7.27 -3.80 -7.44
C ASP A 496 6.96 -4.66 -8.68
N ALA A 497 7.91 -5.49 -9.11
CA ALA A 497 7.72 -6.36 -10.27
C ALA A 497 6.68 -7.47 -10.02
N ILE A 498 6.64 -8.03 -8.81
CA ILE A 498 5.64 -9.01 -8.40
C ILE A 498 4.25 -8.37 -8.37
N ASP A 499 4.12 -7.20 -7.78
CA ASP A 499 2.84 -6.52 -7.62
C ASP A 499 2.28 -6.04 -8.97
N ALA A 500 3.13 -5.58 -9.88
CA ALA A 500 2.74 -5.26 -11.25
C ALA A 500 2.23 -6.50 -12.02
N CYS A 501 2.89 -7.67 -11.88
CA CYS A 501 2.39 -8.92 -12.46
C CYS A 501 1.04 -9.35 -11.87
N LYS A 502 0.89 -9.28 -10.55
CA LYS A 502 -0.40 -9.56 -9.88
C LYS A 502 -1.51 -8.65 -10.40
N ALA A 503 -1.22 -7.35 -10.54
CA ALA A 503 -2.17 -6.38 -11.06
C ALA A 503 -2.57 -6.69 -12.50
N ALA A 504 -1.63 -7.06 -13.37
CA ALA A 504 -1.91 -7.44 -14.75
C ALA A 504 -2.81 -8.70 -14.84
N ILE A 505 -2.56 -9.70 -13.99
CA ILE A 505 -3.38 -10.92 -13.90
C ILE A 505 -4.78 -10.59 -13.35
N LYS A 506 -4.87 -9.86 -12.23
CA LYS A 506 -6.12 -9.48 -11.56
C LYS A 506 -7.03 -8.66 -12.47
N ASN A 507 -6.46 -7.77 -13.29
CA ASN A 507 -7.20 -6.91 -14.20
C ASN A 507 -7.30 -7.47 -15.62
N HIS A 508 -6.92 -8.73 -15.81
CA HIS A 508 -7.01 -9.46 -17.06
C HIS A 508 -6.44 -8.72 -18.25
N GLY A 509 -5.23 -8.16 -18.11
CA GLY A 509 -4.60 -7.53 -19.26
C GLY A 509 -3.52 -6.51 -18.94
N VAL A 510 -3.01 -5.95 -20.04
CA VAL A 510 -1.92 -4.98 -20.05
C VAL A 510 -2.22 -3.85 -21.02
N SER A 511 -1.53 -2.72 -20.85
CA SER A 511 -1.60 -1.55 -21.73
C SER A 511 -0.21 -0.97 -22.01
N ILE A 512 -0.13 -0.07 -22.98
CA ILE A 512 1.11 0.69 -23.24
C ILE A 512 1.42 1.58 -22.04
N GLY A 513 2.69 1.61 -21.62
CA GLY A 513 3.14 2.43 -20.48
C GLY A 513 3.29 3.92 -20.80
N GLY A 514 3.79 4.67 -19.80
CA GLY A 514 4.01 6.12 -19.92
C GLY A 514 2.74 6.94 -20.07
N ASN A 515 1.59 6.37 -19.70
CA ASN A 515 0.25 6.98 -19.85
C ASN A 515 -0.11 7.35 -21.28
N MET A 516 0.55 6.69 -22.24
CA MET A 516 0.36 6.98 -23.67
C MET A 516 -1.03 6.61 -24.17
N SER A 517 -1.75 5.67 -23.51
CA SER A 517 -3.15 5.37 -23.82
C SER A 517 -4.03 6.62 -23.72
N VAL A 518 -3.94 7.33 -22.59
CA VAL A 518 -4.74 8.52 -22.29
C VAL A 518 -4.34 9.67 -23.22
N CYS A 519 -3.03 9.96 -23.31
CA CYS A 519 -2.51 11.06 -24.11
C CYS A 519 -2.87 10.89 -25.59
N HIS A 520 -2.59 9.71 -26.17
CA HIS A 520 -2.88 9.41 -27.56
C HIS A 520 -4.39 9.37 -27.84
N TYR A 521 -5.20 8.82 -26.91
CA TYR A 521 -6.64 8.77 -27.09
C TYR A 521 -7.25 10.17 -27.16
N ILE A 522 -6.88 11.06 -26.24
CA ILE A 522 -7.35 12.45 -26.25
C ILE A 522 -6.91 13.17 -27.53
N GLU A 523 -5.62 13.06 -27.91
CA GLU A 523 -5.09 13.73 -29.12
C GLU A 523 -5.88 13.37 -30.38
N HIS A 524 -6.09 12.07 -30.62
CA HIS A 524 -6.73 11.58 -31.84
C HIS A 524 -8.26 11.61 -31.83
N ASN A 525 -8.89 11.93 -30.70
CA ASN A 525 -10.35 12.01 -30.57
C ASN A 525 -10.83 13.33 -29.98
N PHE A 526 -9.99 14.37 -29.99
CA PHE A 526 -10.20 15.61 -29.27
C PHE A 526 -11.55 16.28 -29.57
N ASP A 527 -11.86 16.49 -30.86
CA ASP A 527 -13.11 17.13 -31.27
C ASP A 527 -14.33 16.24 -30.99
N ASN A 528 -14.21 14.94 -31.25
CA ASN A 528 -15.29 13.98 -30.94
C ASN A 528 -15.59 13.93 -29.45
N LEU A 529 -14.55 13.85 -28.60
CA LEU A 529 -14.68 13.93 -27.16
C LEU A 529 -15.35 15.23 -26.71
N THR A 530 -14.92 16.35 -27.26
CA THR A 530 -15.53 17.66 -26.97
C THR A 530 -17.03 17.64 -27.24
N HIS A 531 -17.46 17.12 -28.40
CA HIS A 531 -18.88 17.03 -28.76
C HIS A 531 -19.64 16.08 -27.80
N GLN A 532 -19.10 14.90 -27.53
CA GLN A 532 -19.73 13.93 -26.63
C GLN A 532 -19.89 14.49 -25.21
N ILE A 533 -18.87 15.17 -24.71
CA ILE A 533 -18.90 15.79 -23.38
C ILE A 533 -19.93 16.93 -23.35
N MET A 534 -19.98 17.78 -24.40
CA MET A 534 -20.95 18.85 -24.48
C MET A 534 -22.40 18.32 -24.50
N ASP A 535 -22.67 17.24 -25.24
CA ASP A 535 -23.99 16.60 -25.26
C ASP A 535 -24.38 16.08 -23.88
N LYS A 536 -23.43 15.43 -23.14
CA LYS A 536 -23.65 14.95 -21.76
C LYS A 536 -23.89 16.09 -20.77
N ILE A 537 -23.21 17.22 -20.92
CA ILE A 537 -23.43 18.41 -20.09
C ILE A 537 -24.84 18.94 -20.29
N ILE A 538 -25.31 18.98 -21.53
CA ILE A 538 -26.67 19.45 -21.89
C ILE A 538 -27.71 18.50 -21.30
N ASP A 539 -27.54 17.19 -21.48
CA ASP A 539 -28.48 16.15 -21.00
C ASP A 539 -28.55 16.08 -19.47
N SER A 540 -27.45 16.34 -18.77
CA SER A 540 -27.37 16.16 -17.31
C SER A 540 -28.03 17.27 -16.50
N GLN A 541 -28.60 18.33 -17.13
CA GLN A 541 -29.13 19.51 -16.44
C GLN A 541 -28.18 20.06 -15.34
N VAL A 542 -26.88 19.81 -15.49
CA VAL A 542 -25.89 20.47 -14.64
C VAL A 542 -26.21 21.96 -14.77
N ASN A 543 -26.51 22.62 -13.65
CA ASN A 543 -26.96 24.02 -13.54
C ASN A 543 -25.92 25.02 -14.16
N ILE A 544 -25.60 24.77 -15.40
CA ILE A 544 -24.96 25.75 -16.28
C ILE A 544 -26.17 26.39 -16.92
N THR A 545 -26.33 27.70 -16.75
CA THR A 545 -27.22 28.52 -17.56
C THR A 545 -26.75 28.41 -19.02
N ALA A 546 -26.91 27.24 -19.61
CA ALA A 546 -26.13 26.71 -20.73
C ALA A 546 -26.54 27.29 -22.06
N ALA A 547 -27.75 27.86 -22.18
CA ALA A 547 -28.21 28.40 -23.46
C ALA A 547 -27.48 29.70 -23.87
N GLU A 548 -27.00 30.49 -22.89
CA GLU A 548 -26.37 31.78 -23.16
C GLU A 548 -24.83 31.72 -23.25
N ASN A 549 -24.18 30.62 -22.84
CA ASN A 549 -22.72 30.54 -22.73
C ASN A 549 -22.10 29.23 -23.28
N ARG A 550 -22.73 28.62 -24.32
CA ARG A 550 -22.27 27.35 -24.92
C ARG A 550 -20.79 27.40 -25.36
N GLU A 551 -20.39 28.50 -26.02
CA GLU A 551 -19.01 28.68 -26.50
C GLU A 551 -18.01 28.73 -25.32
N ASN A 552 -18.38 29.38 -24.21
CA ASN A 552 -17.54 29.47 -23.03
C ASN A 552 -17.37 28.08 -22.35
N VAL A 553 -18.46 27.31 -22.29
CA VAL A 553 -18.43 25.93 -21.72
C VAL A 553 -17.58 25.01 -22.61
N GLU A 554 -17.74 25.11 -23.95
CA GLU A 554 -16.93 24.33 -24.89
C GLU A 554 -15.44 24.70 -24.78
N SER A 555 -15.10 25.99 -24.65
CA SER A 555 -13.73 26.42 -24.41
C SER A 555 -13.14 25.83 -23.12
N ILE A 556 -13.93 25.74 -22.04
CA ILE A 556 -13.49 25.10 -20.77
C ILE A 556 -13.32 23.61 -20.96
N VAL A 557 -14.24 22.92 -21.64
CA VAL A 557 -14.11 21.48 -21.93
C VAL A 557 -12.83 21.21 -22.70
N ARG A 558 -12.54 22.00 -23.74
CA ARG A 558 -11.28 21.90 -24.51
C ARG A 558 -10.06 22.11 -23.62
N SER A 559 -10.08 23.17 -22.79
CA SER A 559 -8.98 23.47 -21.87
C SER A 559 -8.77 22.34 -20.82
N ILE A 560 -9.83 21.71 -20.34
CA ILE A 560 -9.73 20.58 -19.41
C ILE A 560 -9.15 19.34 -20.13
N LEU A 561 -9.60 19.03 -21.35
CA LEU A 561 -9.05 17.92 -22.13
C LEU A 561 -7.56 18.12 -22.46
N GLU A 562 -7.16 19.33 -22.85
CA GLU A 562 -5.75 19.69 -23.05
C GLU A 562 -4.95 19.54 -21.75
N ALA A 563 -5.47 20.04 -20.62
CA ALA A 563 -4.85 19.92 -19.31
C ALA A 563 -4.64 18.47 -18.91
N ILE A 564 -5.64 17.59 -19.12
CA ILE A 564 -5.52 16.16 -18.84
C ILE A 564 -4.45 15.53 -19.74
N ARG A 565 -4.52 15.75 -21.08
CA ARG A 565 -3.54 15.21 -22.04
C ARG A 565 -2.10 15.57 -21.64
N ASP A 566 -1.85 16.84 -21.42
CA ASP A 566 -0.51 17.35 -21.13
C ASP A 566 -0.01 16.90 -19.76
N SER A 567 -0.90 16.86 -18.76
CA SER A 567 -0.51 16.44 -17.43
C SER A 567 -0.19 14.94 -17.36
N PHE A 568 -0.95 14.11 -18.07
CA PHE A 568 -0.70 12.66 -18.11
C PHE A 568 0.62 12.31 -18.79
N GLY A 569 1.13 13.17 -19.69
CA GLY A 569 2.47 13.04 -20.25
C GLY A 569 3.61 13.40 -19.30
N GLN A 570 3.33 14.04 -18.16
CA GLN A 570 4.37 14.66 -17.33
C GLN A 570 5.34 13.63 -16.72
N ALA A 571 4.86 12.51 -16.20
CA ALA A 571 5.71 11.48 -15.63
C ALA A 571 6.68 10.90 -16.69
N TYR A 572 6.18 10.64 -17.89
CA TYR A 572 7.02 10.14 -18.97
C TYR A 572 8.01 11.21 -19.49
N ARG A 573 7.61 12.49 -19.51
CA ARG A 573 8.53 13.60 -19.81
C ARG A 573 9.66 13.71 -18.78
N TYR A 574 9.42 13.37 -17.49
CA TYR A 574 10.48 13.25 -16.50
C TYR A 574 11.48 12.14 -16.84
N ALA A 575 11.00 10.98 -17.27
CA ALA A 575 11.88 9.90 -17.70
C ALA A 575 12.77 10.32 -18.89
N LEU A 576 12.21 11.03 -19.86
CA LEU A 576 12.95 11.59 -20.98
C LEU A 576 13.91 12.71 -20.54
N TYR A 577 13.47 13.60 -19.64
CA TYR A 577 14.32 14.64 -19.07
C TYR A 577 15.52 14.08 -18.32
N ASN A 578 15.32 13.03 -17.53
CA ASN A 578 16.41 12.39 -16.78
C ASN A 578 17.48 11.81 -17.72
N MET A 579 17.09 11.40 -18.94
CA MET A 579 18.03 10.99 -19.99
C MET A 579 18.71 12.19 -20.64
N TYR A 580 17.93 13.16 -21.12
CA TYR A 580 18.45 14.24 -21.98
C TYR A 580 18.98 15.44 -21.19
N ARG A 581 18.51 15.63 -19.96
CA ARG A 581 18.74 16.84 -19.12
C ARG A 581 18.31 18.14 -19.86
N ASP A 582 17.34 18.01 -20.78
CA ASP A 582 16.81 19.06 -21.64
C ASP A 582 15.27 18.93 -21.72
N PRO A 583 14.52 19.87 -21.12
CA PRO A 583 13.07 19.78 -21.06
C PRO A 583 12.39 19.99 -22.43
N GLU A 584 12.97 20.79 -23.31
CA GLU A 584 12.39 21.04 -24.65
C GLU A 584 12.52 19.77 -25.51
N LYS A 585 13.66 19.10 -25.43
CA LYS A 585 13.88 17.84 -26.13
C LYS A 585 13.00 16.71 -25.59
N ALA A 586 12.81 16.66 -24.28
CA ALA A 586 11.92 15.70 -23.64
C ALA A 586 10.46 15.91 -24.09
N TYR A 587 9.97 17.14 -24.09
CA TYR A 587 8.64 17.49 -24.57
C TYR A 587 8.45 17.12 -26.05
N LYS A 588 9.39 17.51 -26.90
CA LYS A 588 9.33 17.21 -28.33
C LYS A 588 9.28 15.71 -28.64
N LYS A 589 10.06 14.91 -27.91
CA LYS A 589 10.05 13.46 -28.06
C LYS A 589 8.73 12.82 -27.60
N TRP A 590 8.14 13.31 -26.54
CA TRP A 590 6.82 12.89 -26.10
C TRP A 590 5.75 13.25 -27.13
N GLU A 591 5.76 14.48 -27.65
CA GLU A 591 4.82 14.96 -28.63
C GLU A 591 4.90 14.19 -29.96
N GLU A 592 6.11 13.86 -30.44
CA GLU A 592 6.33 12.97 -31.59
C GLU A 592 5.59 11.62 -31.41
N CYS A 593 5.64 11.03 -30.22
CA CYS A 593 4.98 9.76 -29.93
C CYS A 593 3.44 9.89 -29.83
N VAL A 594 2.93 10.96 -29.23
CA VAL A 594 1.49 11.19 -29.09
C VAL A 594 0.84 11.45 -30.45
N SER A 595 1.57 12.08 -31.38
CA SER A 595 1.09 12.42 -32.73
C SER A 595 1.10 11.25 -33.72
N GLU A 596 1.74 10.11 -33.37
CA GLU A 596 1.74 8.90 -34.23
C GLU A 596 0.31 8.36 -34.39
N THR A 597 0.02 7.70 -35.51
CA THR A 597 -1.31 7.13 -35.79
C THR A 597 -1.64 5.90 -34.97
N ILE A 598 -0.60 5.19 -34.50
CA ILE A 598 -0.67 4.02 -33.63
C ILE A 598 -0.09 4.43 -32.28
N PRO A 599 -0.68 4.02 -31.14
CA PRO A 599 -0.11 4.30 -29.85
C PRO A 599 1.36 3.89 -29.77
N SER A 600 2.22 4.84 -29.54
CA SER A 600 3.66 4.68 -29.63
C SER A 600 4.34 5.32 -28.44
N ILE A 601 5.52 4.82 -28.10
CA ILE A 601 6.35 5.34 -27.02
C ILE A 601 7.82 5.34 -27.47
N TYR A 602 8.57 6.36 -27.10
CA TYR A 602 10.00 6.40 -27.35
C TYR A 602 10.71 5.57 -26.27
N ASN A 603 11.21 4.40 -26.65
CA ASN A 603 11.96 3.58 -25.71
C ASN A 603 13.34 4.17 -25.46
N ILE A 604 13.54 4.67 -24.24
CA ILE A 604 14.75 5.35 -23.78
C ILE A 604 15.97 4.41 -23.85
N MET A 605 15.80 3.10 -23.63
CA MET A 605 16.89 2.11 -23.66
C MET A 605 17.33 1.76 -25.09
N THR A 606 16.38 1.67 -26.03
CA THR A 606 16.65 1.33 -27.43
C THR A 606 16.88 2.53 -28.33
N ASN A 607 16.58 3.76 -27.82
CA ASN A 607 16.59 5.02 -28.58
C ASN A 607 15.69 4.99 -29.82
N ARG A 608 14.53 4.33 -29.76
CA ARG A 608 13.60 4.17 -30.89
C ARG A 608 12.16 4.44 -30.44
N ILE A 609 11.33 4.87 -31.39
CA ILE A 609 9.88 4.89 -31.23
C ILE A 609 9.41 3.45 -31.46
N GLU A 610 8.77 2.89 -30.46
CA GLU A 610 8.18 1.55 -30.45
C GLU A 610 6.67 1.68 -30.44
N LYS A 611 5.98 0.77 -31.15
CA LYS A 611 4.53 0.77 -31.31
C LYS A 611 3.90 -0.24 -30.37
N PHE A 612 2.70 0.06 -29.93
CA PHE A 612 1.87 -0.92 -29.21
C PHE A 612 1.11 -1.77 -30.21
N ASP A 613 1.26 -3.08 -30.12
CA ASP A 613 0.49 -4.05 -30.90
C ASP A 613 -0.06 -5.13 -29.95
N SER A 614 -1.37 -5.09 -29.71
CA SER A 614 -2.04 -6.06 -28.84
C SER A 614 -2.11 -7.48 -29.40
N THR A 615 -1.78 -7.67 -30.69
CA THR A 615 -1.86 -8.97 -31.40
C THR A 615 -0.51 -9.68 -31.53
N ASP A 616 0.60 -8.93 -31.41
CA ASP A 616 1.96 -9.48 -31.55
C ASP A 616 2.86 -9.01 -30.41
N VAL A 617 2.98 -9.86 -29.39
CA VAL A 617 3.80 -9.56 -28.21
C VAL A 617 5.29 -9.41 -28.56
N ASP A 618 5.80 -10.12 -29.55
CA ASP A 618 7.22 -10.11 -29.87
C ASP A 618 7.63 -8.82 -30.61
N ASN A 619 6.73 -8.21 -31.40
CA ASN A 619 6.95 -6.94 -32.10
C ASN A 619 6.34 -5.71 -31.37
N CYS A 620 5.67 -5.92 -30.26
CA CYS A 620 5.12 -4.85 -29.42
C CYS A 620 6.23 -4.15 -28.63
N THR A 621 6.00 -2.87 -28.27
CA THR A 621 6.88 -2.15 -27.32
C THR A 621 7.16 -2.97 -26.07
N THR A 622 8.34 -2.75 -25.47
CA THR A 622 8.69 -3.37 -24.19
C THR A 622 8.13 -2.60 -23.00
N ILE A 623 7.69 -1.35 -23.21
CA ILE A 623 7.17 -0.48 -22.13
C ILE A 623 5.68 -0.75 -21.94
N ILE A 624 5.39 -1.75 -21.12
CA ILE A 624 4.05 -2.28 -20.86
C ILE A 624 3.75 -2.20 -19.34
N VAL A 625 2.52 -1.83 -19.02
CA VAL A 625 2.02 -1.72 -17.63
C VAL A 625 0.72 -2.51 -17.46
N PRO A 626 0.28 -2.81 -16.23
CA PRO A 626 -1.03 -3.40 -15.98
C PRO A 626 -2.16 -2.58 -16.61
N LYS A 627 -3.17 -3.24 -17.13
CA LYS A 627 -4.30 -2.61 -17.87
C LYS A 627 -5.01 -1.50 -17.12
N ASN A 628 -5.16 -1.64 -15.81
CA ASN A 628 -5.89 -0.69 -14.98
C ASN A 628 -5.06 0.53 -14.52
N THR A 629 -3.75 0.58 -14.83
CA THR A 629 -2.85 1.66 -14.39
C THR A 629 -3.39 3.03 -14.81
N ASP A 630 -3.67 3.21 -16.11
CA ASP A 630 -4.19 4.48 -16.63
C ASP A 630 -5.59 4.81 -16.09
N ILE A 631 -6.42 3.79 -15.83
CA ILE A 631 -7.78 3.94 -15.27
C ILE A 631 -7.69 4.47 -13.84
N CYS A 632 -6.86 3.83 -13.01
CA CYS A 632 -6.66 4.23 -11.62
C CYS A 632 -6.03 5.62 -11.52
N LEU A 633 -4.98 5.89 -12.32
CA LEU A 633 -4.36 7.22 -12.39
C LEU A 633 -5.34 8.30 -12.78
N LEU A 634 -6.11 8.09 -13.86
CA LEU A 634 -7.07 9.09 -14.35
C LEU A 634 -8.14 9.39 -13.29
N THR A 635 -8.60 8.38 -12.58
CA THR A 635 -9.63 8.53 -11.55
C THR A 635 -9.08 9.26 -10.34
N ILE A 636 -8.01 8.74 -9.71
CA ILE A 636 -7.52 9.28 -8.45
C ILE A 636 -6.92 10.68 -8.60
N VAL A 637 -6.12 10.92 -9.64
CA VAL A 637 -5.49 12.23 -9.84
C VAL A 637 -6.53 13.32 -10.05
N ILE A 638 -7.56 13.06 -10.86
CA ILE A 638 -8.62 14.05 -11.08
C ILE A 638 -9.45 14.27 -9.81
N GLU A 639 -9.76 13.21 -9.06
CA GLU A 639 -10.48 13.33 -7.79
C GLU A 639 -9.68 14.18 -6.79
N THR A 640 -8.40 13.85 -6.58
CA THR A 640 -7.53 14.58 -5.65
C THR A 640 -7.34 16.05 -6.06
N VAL A 641 -7.05 16.32 -7.34
CA VAL A 641 -6.90 17.72 -7.82
C VAL A 641 -8.20 18.50 -7.69
N CYS A 642 -9.34 17.87 -8.01
CA CYS A 642 -10.65 18.52 -7.83
C CYS A 642 -10.97 18.76 -6.34
N GLU A 643 -10.56 17.91 -5.45
CA GLU A 643 -10.67 18.12 -4.01
C GLU A 643 -9.82 19.32 -3.58
N LEU A 644 -8.54 19.34 -3.96
CA LEU A 644 -7.60 20.41 -3.62
C LEU A 644 -8.07 21.79 -4.10
N ILE A 645 -8.55 21.91 -5.34
CA ILE A 645 -9.04 23.21 -5.87
C ILE A 645 -10.37 23.65 -5.26
N ASN A 646 -11.18 22.72 -4.75
CA ASN A 646 -12.45 23.04 -4.08
C ASN A 646 -12.26 23.45 -2.61
N MET A 647 -11.07 23.33 -2.04
CA MET A 647 -10.77 23.78 -0.69
C MET A 647 -10.78 25.31 -0.62
N GLY A 648 -11.89 25.89 -0.14
CA GLY A 648 -11.99 27.34 0.08
C GLY A 648 -11.23 27.84 1.28
N ASN A 649 -11.10 27.00 2.33
CA ASN A 649 -10.45 27.36 3.58
C ASN A 649 -9.81 26.12 4.21
N MET A 650 -8.70 26.31 4.89
CA MET A 650 -8.10 25.32 5.78
C MET A 650 -8.02 25.87 7.20
N ILE A 651 -8.52 25.10 8.15
CA ILE A 651 -8.53 25.47 9.58
C ILE A 651 -7.67 24.43 10.30
N THR A 652 -6.58 24.86 10.91
CA THR A 652 -5.83 24.04 11.86
C THR A 652 -6.30 24.37 13.27
N ILE A 653 -6.90 23.41 13.92
CA ILE A 653 -7.24 23.49 15.35
C ILE A 653 -6.02 22.95 16.10
N VAL A 654 -5.28 23.85 16.70
CA VAL A 654 -4.28 23.46 17.69
C VAL A 654 -5.07 23.18 18.98
N SER A 655 -5.25 21.92 19.34
CA SER A 655 -5.80 21.56 20.63
C SER A 655 -4.89 22.12 21.71
N PRO A 656 -5.36 23.03 22.59
CA PRO A 656 -4.58 23.44 23.74
C PRO A 656 -4.45 22.22 24.66
N GLY A 657 -3.24 21.69 24.76
CA GLY A 657 -2.95 20.59 25.67
C GLY A 657 -3.53 19.25 25.23
N LEU A 658 -2.97 18.65 24.18
CA LEU A 658 -2.89 17.20 24.18
C LEU A 658 -1.97 16.86 25.34
N ASP A 659 -2.58 16.42 26.46
CA ASP A 659 -1.85 15.89 27.60
C ASP A 659 -0.84 14.86 27.08
N LEU A 660 0.38 14.88 27.58
CA LEU A 660 1.42 13.93 27.20
C LEU A 660 0.89 12.49 27.29
N GLU A 661 -0.03 12.22 28.23
CA GLU A 661 -0.75 10.95 28.37
C GLU A 661 -1.66 10.65 27.17
N GLN A 662 -2.36 11.63 26.60
CA GLN A 662 -3.23 11.42 25.43
C GLN A 662 -2.42 11.27 24.13
N LEU A 663 -1.28 11.94 24.03
CA LEU A 663 -0.30 11.71 22.96
C LEU A 663 0.35 10.31 23.06
N GLN A 664 0.68 9.90 24.26
CA GLN A 664 1.18 8.54 24.54
C GLN A 664 0.12 7.48 24.26
N LEU A 665 -1.16 7.71 24.62
CA LEU A 665 -2.28 6.82 24.31
C LEU A 665 -2.53 6.71 22.79
N LYS A 666 -2.60 7.82 22.04
CA LYS A 666 -2.76 7.80 20.59
C LYS A 666 -1.57 7.22 19.86
N GLN A 667 -0.41 7.36 20.34
CA GLN A 667 0.79 6.75 19.84
C GLN A 667 0.82 5.27 20.22
N MET A 668 0.36 4.84 21.38
CA MET A 668 0.15 3.44 21.74
C MET A 668 -0.89 2.77 20.83
N GLU A 669 -1.97 3.45 20.49
CA GLU A 669 -2.98 3.00 19.53
C GLU A 669 -2.42 2.83 18.10
N SER A 670 -1.38 3.57 17.71
CA SER A 670 -0.75 3.50 16.38
C SER A 670 0.44 2.52 16.30
N GLY A 671 0.74 1.78 17.36
CA GLY A 671 1.85 0.82 17.38
C GLY A 671 3.25 1.42 17.36
N ALA A 672 3.37 2.74 17.27
CA ALA A 672 4.66 3.44 17.09
C ALA A 672 5.40 3.78 18.39
N ILE A 673 4.86 3.49 19.58
CA ILE A 673 5.36 4.05 20.84
C ILE A 673 6.03 3.11 21.79
N TYR A 674 6.17 1.89 21.51
CA TYR A 674 7.06 1.10 22.38
C TYR A 674 8.55 1.50 22.29
N ALA A 675 8.95 2.23 21.23
CA ALA A 675 10.34 2.75 21.10
C ALA A 675 10.63 3.99 21.95
N ALA A 676 9.64 4.84 22.24
CA ALA A 676 9.84 6.10 22.99
C ALA A 676 9.82 5.91 24.52
N GLY A 677 9.16 4.88 25.05
CA GLY A 677 9.07 4.62 26.51
C GLY A 677 10.41 4.42 27.20
N ASN A 678 11.44 3.95 26.51
CA ASN A 678 12.78 3.78 27.07
C ASN A 678 13.61 5.06 27.11
N SER A 679 13.24 6.10 26.37
CA SER A 679 13.94 7.40 26.40
C SER A 679 13.43 8.30 27.52
N VAL A 680 12.17 8.16 27.92
CA VAL A 680 11.57 9.01 28.97
C VAL A 680 11.98 8.55 30.38
N MET A 681 12.23 7.25 30.59
CA MET A 681 12.69 6.75 31.90
C MET A 681 14.16 7.13 32.22
N LYS A 682 14.96 7.57 31.26
CA LYS A 682 16.34 8.05 31.50
C LYS A 682 16.46 9.54 31.84
N LEU A 683 15.38 10.31 31.75
CA LEU A 683 15.36 11.75 32.05
C LEU A 683 14.88 12.09 33.49
N GLY A 684 14.58 11.08 34.29
CA GLY A 684 14.13 11.22 35.66
C GLY A 684 15.17 10.77 36.72
N ARG A 685 16.45 11.03 36.45
CA ARG A 685 17.50 10.95 37.50
C ARG A 685 18.46 12.15 37.40
#